data_9a30801118bc81cc86e446319e78d10f
#
_entry.id   9a30801118bc81cc86e446319e78d10f
#
_cell.length_a   1.000
_cell.length_b   1.000
_cell.length_c   1.000
_cell.angle_alpha   90.00
_cell.angle_beta   90.00
_cell.angle_gamma   90.00
#
_symmetry.space_group_name_H-M   'P 1'
#
loop_
_entity.id
_entity.type
_entity.pdbx_description
1 polymer ?
#
loop_
_entity_poly.entity_id
_entity_poly.type
_entity_poly.pdbx_seq_one_letter_code
_entity_poly.pdbx_strand_id
1 'polypeptide(L)'
;ADPLLLSVRSGAPVSMPGMMDTILNVGINEETLAGLASKRANEWFALDAYRRLLQMYGTVVRDIPGDRFQFRLAELKTQLGQPRMIDSELSVASMQELVSDYLSLIEEASGAAFPQDVETQLWDAIGAVFSSWSNARAVRYRRIQNIGHAVGTACTVQAMVFGNSGPGSGSGVAFTRNPSNGRKELYGEYLPNAQGEDVVAGLRTPVSLTAKATTPGQEDSSFERAEPEAFRVVSEHCATLERHFGDMQDIEFTIEDGNAYMLQTRAAKRTAPAAVRVAVDMVREGVLSKEQALLRVDARSLEQLLQARLPGEAELASLGITPAATGLPASPGAASGRIVFDADDAVRSVTEGQEVILVRQETSVEDIHGMKVAVGVLTAAGGMTSHAAVVARGLGKCCVVGCGSLHIDFDERSVHLDGMSTPLREGDLITLDGTTGNVYVGALDLVASATVDELAELMTWADELRRMRVYAEADTPQAARAALSYGAEGVGLCRTERMFFAPDRLFAMQCALLAVEDEQRAHWLGELERVQRDDFAEIFDAMGGRPVTIRLLDRALQELMPDDEHALRTIAEALDLEVDEAREAASRYREANPAFGHRGVRAGLTIPGLYDMQLRAMLEAAHECAARNTPVELEVLVPMVAFASELVTLRNTVDRLRAEAFSDSAERFTCRIGTMIELPRACLIAGELAEHVDFFSFGGNDLTQTVLGVSREDAPRFLPGYRNELGLLAADPFTTLDPRVGELMKMAIERGKAAQPGLITGLCGDQGGSPASIEACERLGLDFVSAPLSQLPGARLAAAQARIH
;
A
#
# COMPACT_ATOMS: atom_id res chain seq x y z
N ALA A 1 -34.14 41.68 3.10
CA ALA A 1 -33.44 41.07 4.22
C ALA A 1 -32.22 40.30 3.75
N ASP A 2 -31.24 40.14 4.62
CA ASP A 2 -30.07 39.28 4.35
C ASP A 2 -30.49 37.82 4.53
N PRO A 3 -30.56 37.00 3.48
CA PRO A 3 -31.01 35.62 3.64
C PRO A 3 -29.92 34.75 4.30
N LEU A 4 -30.30 33.88 5.21
CA LEU A 4 -29.42 32.82 5.75
C LEU A 4 -29.35 31.72 4.70
N LEU A 5 -28.18 31.54 4.07
CA LEU A 5 -27.93 30.42 3.17
C LEU A 5 -27.17 29.33 3.90
N LEU A 6 -27.43 28.10 3.52
CA LEU A 6 -26.89 26.93 4.19
C LEU A 6 -26.09 26.04 3.23
N SER A 7 -25.06 25.41 3.76
CA SER A 7 -24.43 24.23 3.15
C SER A 7 -24.88 22.96 3.86
N VAL A 8 -25.13 21.91 3.11
CA VAL A 8 -25.49 20.58 3.61
C VAL A 8 -24.39 19.61 3.19
N ARG A 9 -23.63 19.11 4.16
CA ARG A 9 -22.39 18.37 3.97
C ARG A 9 -22.42 17.00 4.65
N SER A 10 -21.75 16.02 4.07
CA SER A 10 -21.52 14.72 4.72
C SER A 10 -20.51 14.82 5.86
N GLY A 11 -20.67 13.97 6.89
CA GLY A 11 -19.78 13.91 8.05
C GLY A 11 -19.50 12.46 8.46
N ALA A 12 -18.85 11.68 7.58
CA ALA A 12 -18.43 10.33 7.91
C ALA A 12 -17.26 10.35 8.91
N PRO A 13 -17.17 9.40 9.86
CA PRO A 13 -16.07 9.33 10.83
C PRO A 13 -14.72 9.01 10.16
N VAL A 14 -14.72 8.44 8.95
CA VAL A 14 -13.53 8.25 8.12
C VAL A 14 -13.59 9.21 6.95
N SER A 15 -12.50 9.96 6.73
CA SER A 15 -12.40 10.91 5.62
C SER A 15 -12.50 10.19 4.27
N MET A 16 -13.46 10.62 3.44
CA MET A 16 -13.73 10.10 2.10
C MET A 16 -13.78 11.26 1.10
N PRO A 17 -12.61 11.88 0.75
CA PRO A 17 -12.57 13.10 -0.06
C PRO A 17 -13.25 12.92 -1.42
N GLY A 18 -14.22 13.80 -1.77
CA GLY A 18 -14.92 13.77 -3.05
C GLY A 18 -15.89 12.60 -3.28
N MET A 19 -16.00 11.66 -2.31
CA MET A 19 -16.83 10.47 -2.49
C MET A 19 -18.30 10.69 -2.17
N MET A 20 -18.60 11.65 -1.31
CA MET A 20 -19.96 11.97 -0.88
C MET A 20 -20.34 13.36 -1.33
N ASP A 21 -21.64 13.56 -1.51
CA ASP A 21 -22.17 14.80 -2.03
C ASP A 21 -22.25 15.91 -0.99
N THR A 22 -22.15 17.14 -1.47
CA THR A 22 -22.36 18.38 -0.72
C THR A 22 -23.31 19.25 -1.54
N ILE A 23 -24.20 19.97 -0.87
CA ILE A 23 -25.08 20.93 -1.52
C ILE A 23 -24.88 22.27 -0.84
N LEU A 24 -24.50 23.28 -1.63
CA LEU A 24 -24.23 24.64 -1.19
C LEU A 24 -25.37 25.58 -1.57
N ASN A 25 -25.40 26.73 -0.93
CA ASN A 25 -26.34 27.84 -1.25
C ASN A 25 -27.83 27.48 -1.05
N VAL A 26 -28.12 26.44 -0.24
CA VAL A 26 -29.49 26.05 0.10
C VAL A 26 -30.21 27.23 0.76
N GLY A 27 -31.42 27.53 0.32
CA GLY A 27 -32.21 28.67 0.77
C GLY A 27 -32.37 29.81 -0.29
N ILE A 28 -31.74 29.66 -1.47
CA ILE A 28 -31.99 30.62 -2.57
C ILE A 28 -33.30 30.26 -3.29
N ASN A 29 -34.18 31.24 -3.39
CA ASN A 29 -35.39 31.25 -4.18
C ASN A 29 -35.57 32.66 -4.80
N GLU A 30 -36.64 32.91 -5.51
CA GLU A 30 -36.87 34.24 -6.17
C GLU A 30 -36.85 35.41 -5.19
N GLU A 31 -37.37 35.24 -3.96
CA GLU A 31 -37.42 36.30 -2.93
C GLU A 31 -36.04 36.50 -2.29
N THR A 32 -35.38 35.44 -1.90
CA THR A 32 -34.07 35.50 -1.22
C THR A 32 -32.95 35.90 -2.18
N LEU A 33 -33.05 35.58 -3.49
CA LEU A 33 -32.14 36.03 -4.54
C LEU A 33 -32.08 37.56 -4.62
N ALA A 34 -33.25 38.23 -4.66
CA ALA A 34 -33.33 39.67 -4.68
C ALA A 34 -32.74 40.29 -3.39
N GLY A 35 -32.97 39.67 -2.24
CA GLY A 35 -32.41 40.07 -0.94
C GLY A 35 -30.88 39.98 -0.94
N LEU A 36 -30.33 38.87 -1.45
CA LEU A 36 -28.88 38.64 -1.54
C LEU A 36 -28.19 39.64 -2.47
N ALA A 37 -28.76 39.87 -3.67
CA ALA A 37 -28.27 40.85 -4.63
C ALA A 37 -28.21 42.28 -4.07
N SER A 38 -29.30 42.70 -3.36
CA SER A 38 -29.40 44.01 -2.76
C SER A 38 -28.41 44.21 -1.61
N LYS A 39 -28.23 43.24 -0.76
CA LYS A 39 -27.30 43.28 0.39
C LYS A 39 -25.86 43.41 -0.02
N ARG A 40 -25.44 42.61 -1.00
CA ARG A 40 -24.05 42.56 -1.48
C ARG A 40 -23.77 43.66 -2.53
N ALA A 41 -24.78 44.41 -2.98
CA ALA A 41 -24.68 45.31 -4.14
C ALA A 41 -24.02 44.65 -5.37
N ASN A 42 -24.24 43.33 -5.52
CA ASN A 42 -23.63 42.49 -6.53
C ASN A 42 -24.66 41.45 -7.05
N GLU A 43 -25.37 41.82 -8.10
CA GLU A 43 -26.38 40.97 -8.72
C GLU A 43 -25.75 39.73 -9.39
N TRP A 44 -24.57 39.92 -9.97
CA TRP A 44 -23.81 38.81 -10.60
C TRP A 44 -23.51 37.68 -9.59
N PHE A 45 -23.03 38.06 -8.42
CA PHE A 45 -22.72 37.09 -7.34
C PHE A 45 -23.97 36.32 -6.90
N ALA A 46 -25.09 37.00 -6.74
CA ALA A 46 -26.33 36.34 -6.31
C ALA A 46 -26.84 35.35 -7.37
N LEU A 47 -26.74 35.71 -8.64
CA LEU A 47 -27.10 34.84 -9.76
C LEU A 47 -26.14 33.62 -9.89
N ASP A 48 -24.83 33.80 -9.68
CA ASP A 48 -23.87 32.69 -9.67
C ASP A 48 -24.12 31.74 -8.53
N ALA A 49 -24.40 32.24 -7.32
CA ALA A 49 -24.77 31.42 -6.19
C ALA A 49 -26.04 30.59 -6.47
N TYR A 50 -27.04 31.21 -7.14
CA TYR A 50 -28.27 30.50 -7.52
C TYR A 50 -28.01 29.46 -8.61
N ARG A 51 -27.28 29.81 -9.66
CA ARG A 51 -26.86 28.88 -10.72
C ARG A 51 -26.17 27.64 -10.14
N ARG A 52 -25.23 27.84 -9.19
CA ARG A 52 -24.51 26.75 -8.52
C ARG A 52 -25.47 25.87 -7.71
N LEU A 53 -26.41 26.46 -6.96
CA LEU A 53 -27.43 25.68 -6.26
C LEU A 53 -28.26 24.85 -7.23
N LEU A 54 -28.74 25.42 -8.34
CA LEU A 54 -29.55 24.73 -9.35
C LEU A 54 -28.78 23.53 -9.96
N GLN A 55 -27.51 23.74 -10.29
CA GLN A 55 -26.68 22.67 -10.81
C GLN A 55 -26.50 21.56 -9.78
N MET A 56 -26.10 21.87 -8.53
CA MET A 56 -25.93 20.88 -7.48
C MET A 56 -27.23 20.17 -7.11
N TYR A 57 -28.32 20.92 -6.97
CA TYR A 57 -29.63 20.34 -6.69
C TYR A 57 -30.10 19.45 -7.83
N GLY A 58 -29.91 19.87 -9.07
CA GLY A 58 -30.25 19.07 -10.23
C GLY A 58 -29.43 17.77 -10.30
N THR A 59 -28.13 17.84 -10.06
CA THR A 59 -27.26 16.66 -10.15
C THR A 59 -27.38 15.72 -8.95
N VAL A 60 -27.46 16.25 -7.74
CA VAL A 60 -27.38 15.46 -6.49
C VAL A 60 -28.77 15.03 -6.00
N VAL A 61 -29.76 15.92 -6.08
CA VAL A 61 -31.12 15.66 -5.58
C VAL A 61 -32.03 15.05 -6.65
N ARG A 62 -31.87 15.51 -7.90
CA ARG A 62 -32.73 15.05 -9.02
C ARG A 62 -32.06 14.03 -9.94
N ASP A 63 -30.82 13.64 -9.65
CA ASP A 63 -30.05 12.65 -10.42
C ASP A 63 -29.94 12.97 -11.91
N ILE A 64 -29.84 14.27 -12.24
CA ILE A 64 -29.69 14.75 -13.62
C ILE A 64 -28.18 14.74 -13.95
N PRO A 65 -27.74 14.10 -15.05
CA PRO A 65 -26.34 14.10 -15.43
C PRO A 65 -25.74 15.51 -15.50
N GLY A 66 -24.60 15.72 -14.85
CA GLY A 66 -23.96 17.03 -14.71
C GLY A 66 -23.49 17.64 -16.03
N ASP A 67 -23.18 16.79 -17.02
CA ASP A 67 -22.82 17.17 -18.39
C ASP A 67 -23.93 17.96 -19.09
N ARG A 68 -25.19 17.73 -18.75
CA ARG A 68 -26.33 18.50 -19.30
C ARG A 68 -26.27 19.99 -18.90
N PHE A 69 -25.90 20.26 -17.65
CA PHE A 69 -25.69 21.64 -17.17
C PHE A 69 -24.44 22.27 -17.79
N GLN A 70 -23.36 21.52 -17.89
CA GLN A 70 -22.14 21.99 -18.56
C GLN A 70 -22.38 22.29 -20.05
N PHE A 71 -23.17 21.48 -20.73
CA PHE A 71 -23.53 21.68 -22.11
C PHE A 71 -24.29 23.03 -22.31
N ARG A 72 -25.29 23.34 -21.45
CA ARG A 72 -26.02 24.63 -21.51
C ARG A 72 -25.10 25.82 -21.31
N LEU A 73 -24.16 25.72 -20.36
CA LEU A 73 -23.15 26.77 -20.15
C LEU A 73 -22.23 26.92 -21.36
N ALA A 74 -21.74 25.83 -21.94
CA ALA A 74 -20.89 25.86 -23.12
C ALA A 74 -21.63 26.38 -24.36
N GLU A 75 -22.91 26.03 -24.53
CA GLU A 75 -23.76 26.53 -25.57
C GLU A 75 -23.94 28.06 -25.50
N LEU A 76 -24.22 28.59 -24.30
CA LEU A 76 -24.32 30.03 -24.05
C LEU A 76 -23.01 30.76 -24.41
N LYS A 77 -21.86 30.24 -23.96
CA LYS A 77 -20.54 30.83 -24.30
C LYS A 77 -20.26 30.80 -25.80
N THR A 78 -20.70 29.78 -26.49
CA THR A 78 -20.58 29.65 -27.95
C THR A 78 -21.47 30.67 -28.67
N GLN A 79 -22.71 30.87 -28.21
CA GLN A 79 -23.63 31.86 -28.73
C GLN A 79 -23.08 33.29 -28.55
N LEU A 80 -22.36 33.54 -27.44
CA LEU A 80 -21.67 34.81 -27.20
C LEU A 80 -20.40 34.99 -28.07
N GLY A 81 -20.02 33.99 -28.85
CA GLY A 81 -18.80 34.01 -29.69
C GLY A 81 -17.48 33.85 -28.91
N GLN A 82 -17.55 33.44 -27.67
CA GLN A 82 -16.40 33.31 -26.75
C GLN A 82 -16.39 31.95 -26.02
N PRO A 83 -16.19 30.83 -26.72
CA PRO A 83 -16.30 29.49 -26.12
C PRO A 83 -15.27 29.19 -25.02
N ARG A 84 -14.18 29.94 -24.95
CA ARG A 84 -13.14 29.82 -23.90
C ARG A 84 -13.26 30.87 -22.77
N MET A 85 -14.32 31.66 -22.75
CA MET A 85 -14.58 32.64 -21.69
C MET A 85 -14.68 31.94 -20.33
N ILE A 86 -14.08 32.53 -19.30
CA ILE A 86 -14.26 32.03 -17.92
C ILE A 86 -15.63 32.47 -17.39
N ASP A 87 -16.21 31.68 -16.47
CA ASP A 87 -17.59 31.92 -15.96
C ASP A 87 -17.74 33.33 -15.36
N SER A 88 -16.72 33.83 -14.67
CA SER A 88 -16.73 35.15 -14.02
C SER A 88 -16.80 36.34 -15.00
N GLU A 89 -16.59 36.11 -16.28
CA GLU A 89 -16.67 37.14 -17.32
C GLU A 89 -18.08 37.25 -17.97
N LEU A 90 -19.00 36.32 -17.62
CA LEU A 90 -20.38 36.39 -18.09
C LEU A 90 -21.08 37.65 -17.59
N SER A 91 -21.88 38.27 -18.45
CA SER A 91 -22.68 39.43 -18.04
C SER A 91 -23.84 39.02 -17.13
N VAL A 92 -24.39 39.99 -16.35
CA VAL A 92 -25.57 39.76 -15.51
C VAL A 92 -26.74 39.21 -16.36
N ALA A 93 -26.96 39.75 -17.57
CA ALA A 93 -28.00 39.28 -18.47
C ALA A 93 -27.79 37.83 -18.92
N SER A 94 -26.54 37.47 -19.25
CA SER A 94 -26.20 36.07 -19.61
C SER A 94 -26.37 35.11 -18.42
N MET A 95 -26.08 35.56 -17.20
CA MET A 95 -26.31 34.77 -15.99
C MET A 95 -27.81 34.58 -15.69
N GLN A 96 -28.64 35.59 -15.93
CA GLN A 96 -30.11 35.46 -15.82
C GLN A 96 -30.67 34.46 -16.83
N GLU A 97 -30.21 34.51 -18.09
CA GLU A 97 -30.56 33.54 -19.11
C GLU A 97 -30.18 32.12 -18.69
N LEU A 98 -28.93 31.91 -18.23
CA LEU A 98 -28.44 30.61 -17.77
C LEU A 98 -29.23 30.03 -16.57
N VAL A 99 -29.61 30.90 -15.61
CA VAL A 99 -30.45 30.50 -14.46
C VAL A 99 -31.83 30.05 -14.95
N SER A 100 -32.43 30.77 -15.91
CA SER A 100 -33.70 30.38 -16.52
C SER A 100 -33.63 29.04 -17.25
N ASP A 101 -32.54 28.82 -17.99
CA ASP A 101 -32.27 27.56 -18.70
C ASP A 101 -32.10 26.38 -17.73
N TYR A 102 -31.39 26.60 -16.61
CA TYR A 102 -31.20 25.55 -15.59
C TYR A 102 -32.50 25.17 -14.86
N LEU A 103 -33.36 26.15 -14.57
CA LEU A 103 -34.71 25.91 -14.01
C LEU A 103 -35.57 25.10 -15.00
N SER A 104 -35.54 25.45 -16.27
CA SER A 104 -36.25 24.71 -17.33
C SER A 104 -35.69 23.30 -17.50
N LEU A 105 -34.37 23.13 -17.48
CA LEU A 105 -33.70 21.83 -17.55
C LEU A 105 -34.08 20.90 -16.38
N ILE A 106 -34.17 21.43 -15.15
CA ILE A 106 -34.58 20.65 -13.97
C ILE A 106 -36.01 20.18 -14.15
N GLU A 107 -36.93 21.06 -14.54
CA GLU A 107 -38.35 20.73 -14.75
C GLU A 107 -38.52 19.72 -15.88
N GLU A 108 -37.89 19.93 -17.02
CA GLU A 108 -37.93 19.01 -18.18
C GLU A 108 -37.38 17.62 -17.86
N ALA A 109 -36.26 17.54 -17.11
CA ALA A 109 -35.60 16.28 -16.88
C ALA A 109 -36.19 15.50 -15.69
N SER A 110 -36.69 16.18 -14.64
CA SER A 110 -37.21 15.53 -13.41
C SER A 110 -38.76 15.48 -13.38
N GLY A 111 -39.44 16.19 -14.28
CA GLY A 111 -40.90 16.32 -14.27
C GLY A 111 -41.45 17.15 -13.12
N ALA A 112 -40.63 17.87 -12.37
CA ALA A 112 -41.01 18.73 -11.26
C ALA A 112 -40.17 20.01 -11.25
N ALA A 113 -40.82 21.15 -11.01
CA ALA A 113 -40.11 22.43 -10.89
C ALA A 113 -39.18 22.47 -9.67
N PHE A 114 -38.14 23.29 -9.75
CA PHE A 114 -37.26 23.54 -8.60
C PHE A 114 -38.07 24.16 -7.44
N PRO A 115 -37.97 23.61 -6.21
CA PRO A 115 -38.80 24.06 -5.07
C PRO A 115 -38.41 25.46 -4.63
N GLN A 116 -39.43 26.35 -4.55
CA GLN A 116 -39.26 27.69 -4.01
C GLN A 116 -39.41 27.74 -2.47
N ASP A 117 -39.92 26.67 -1.85
CA ASP A 117 -39.95 26.49 -0.40
C ASP A 117 -38.58 26.07 0.14
N VAL A 118 -37.99 26.87 1.01
CA VAL A 118 -36.65 26.67 1.56
C VAL A 118 -36.53 25.44 2.49
N GLU A 119 -37.63 25.08 3.17
CA GLU A 119 -37.64 23.88 4.00
C GLU A 119 -37.59 22.62 3.11
N THR A 120 -38.31 22.60 2.02
CA THR A 120 -38.26 21.51 1.03
C THR A 120 -36.84 21.37 0.44
N GLN A 121 -36.21 22.50 0.07
CA GLN A 121 -34.80 22.46 -0.41
C GLN A 121 -33.87 21.83 0.63
N LEU A 122 -34.01 22.22 1.91
CA LEU A 122 -33.16 21.71 2.98
C LEU A 122 -33.35 20.22 3.22
N TRP A 123 -34.61 19.75 3.31
CA TRP A 123 -34.88 18.33 3.56
C TRP A 123 -34.50 17.44 2.37
N ASP A 124 -34.70 17.91 1.15
CA ASP A 124 -34.25 17.22 -0.05
C ASP A 124 -32.71 17.11 -0.07
N ALA A 125 -32.00 18.19 0.27
CA ALA A 125 -30.56 18.20 0.36
C ALA A 125 -30.03 17.25 1.44
N ILE A 126 -30.63 17.21 2.62
CA ILE A 126 -30.26 16.28 3.71
C ILE A 126 -30.48 14.83 3.24
N GLY A 127 -31.62 14.54 2.63
CA GLY A 127 -31.94 13.20 2.10
C GLY A 127 -30.92 12.75 1.06
N ALA A 128 -30.55 13.64 0.14
CA ALA A 128 -29.56 13.35 -0.90
C ALA A 128 -28.16 13.10 -0.32
N VAL A 129 -27.72 13.86 0.68
CA VAL A 129 -26.44 13.64 1.37
C VAL A 129 -26.41 12.27 2.04
N PHE A 130 -27.47 11.83 2.74
CA PHE A 130 -27.53 10.49 3.29
C PHE A 130 -27.51 9.41 2.20
N SER A 131 -28.24 9.62 1.09
CA SER A 131 -28.28 8.68 -0.04
C SER A 131 -26.92 8.53 -0.71
N SER A 132 -26.09 9.58 -0.70
CA SER A 132 -24.76 9.57 -1.31
C SER A 132 -23.80 8.57 -0.66
N TRP A 133 -24.06 8.12 0.57
CA TRP A 133 -23.34 6.99 1.19
C TRP A 133 -23.41 5.72 0.35
N SER A 134 -24.51 5.51 -0.36
CA SER A 134 -24.73 4.33 -1.20
C SER A 134 -24.40 4.53 -2.68
N ASN A 135 -23.89 5.68 -3.08
CA ASN A 135 -23.44 5.94 -4.44
C ASN A 135 -22.29 4.99 -4.83
N ALA A 136 -22.23 4.61 -6.11
CA ALA A 136 -21.27 3.65 -6.63
C ALA A 136 -19.81 4.04 -6.29
N ARG A 137 -19.45 5.33 -6.43
CA ARG A 137 -18.13 5.87 -6.08
C ARG A 137 -17.83 5.72 -4.58
N ALA A 138 -18.77 6.05 -3.69
CA ALA A 138 -18.60 5.92 -2.24
C ALA A 138 -18.47 4.45 -1.81
N VAL A 139 -19.27 3.55 -2.42
CA VAL A 139 -19.19 2.10 -2.19
C VAL A 139 -17.83 1.55 -2.66
N ARG A 140 -17.37 1.92 -3.85
CA ARG A 140 -16.07 1.51 -4.39
C ARG A 140 -14.91 1.99 -3.50
N TYR A 141 -14.92 3.26 -3.09
CA TYR A 141 -13.90 3.81 -2.20
C TYR A 141 -13.84 3.06 -0.86
N ARG A 142 -14.99 2.85 -0.22
CA ARG A 142 -15.06 2.10 1.03
C ARG A 142 -14.51 0.68 0.92
N ARG A 143 -14.79 -0.02 -0.17
CA ARG A 143 -14.22 -1.35 -0.44
C ARG A 143 -12.68 -1.30 -0.53
N ILE A 144 -12.15 -0.32 -1.27
CA ILE A 144 -10.70 -0.14 -1.43
C ILE A 144 -10.02 0.18 -0.09
N GLN A 145 -10.67 0.99 0.75
CA GLN A 145 -10.14 1.44 2.03
C GLN A 145 -10.53 0.54 3.23
N ASN A 146 -11.21 -0.58 2.98
CA ASN A 146 -11.74 -1.49 4.02
C ASN A 146 -12.64 -0.79 5.07
N ILE A 147 -13.43 0.19 4.64
CA ILE A 147 -14.40 0.88 5.50
C ILE A 147 -15.71 0.10 5.49
N GLY A 148 -16.16 -0.37 6.67
CA GLY A 148 -17.39 -1.15 6.81
C GLY A 148 -18.63 -0.37 6.38
N HIS A 149 -19.56 -1.02 5.67
CA HIS A 149 -20.80 -0.37 5.22
C HIS A 149 -21.67 0.14 6.38
N ALA A 150 -21.64 -0.54 7.53
CA ALA A 150 -22.41 -0.19 8.73
C ALA A 150 -21.95 1.10 9.44
N VAL A 151 -20.78 1.66 9.07
CA VAL A 151 -20.26 2.90 9.69
C VAL A 151 -21.20 4.07 9.46
N GLY A 152 -21.77 4.22 8.26
CA GLY A 152 -22.70 5.31 7.92
C GLY A 152 -22.05 6.70 7.84
N THR A 153 -22.90 7.71 7.65
CA THR A 153 -22.51 9.13 7.63
C THR A 153 -23.44 9.96 8.50
N ALA A 154 -22.93 11.06 9.04
CA ALA A 154 -23.73 12.15 9.54
C ALA A 154 -23.99 13.18 8.43
N CYS A 155 -24.89 14.11 8.69
CA CYS A 155 -25.13 15.27 7.84
C CYS A 155 -24.92 16.53 8.69
N THR A 156 -24.07 17.46 8.19
CA THR A 156 -23.80 18.75 8.83
C THR A 156 -24.49 19.86 8.03
N VAL A 157 -25.36 20.62 8.69
CA VAL A 157 -25.98 21.81 8.14
C VAL A 157 -25.27 23.02 8.73
N GLN A 158 -24.66 23.85 7.87
CA GLN A 158 -23.79 24.95 8.26
C GLN A 158 -24.14 26.23 7.51
N ALA A 159 -24.09 27.38 8.21
CA ALA A 159 -24.25 28.70 7.56
C ALA A 159 -23.15 28.91 6.51
N MET A 160 -23.55 29.46 5.36
CA MET A 160 -22.60 29.76 4.27
C MET A 160 -21.77 31.01 4.62
N VAL A 161 -20.49 30.94 4.17
CA VAL A 161 -19.60 32.09 3.99
C VAL A 161 -19.09 32.08 2.56
N PHE A 162 -18.77 33.24 1.99
CA PHE A 162 -18.59 33.36 0.56
C PHE A 162 -17.20 33.85 0.19
N GLY A 163 -16.39 32.96 -0.33
CA GLY A 163 -15.06 33.28 -0.88
C GLY A 163 -15.08 33.96 -2.24
N ASN A 164 -16.25 34.04 -2.88
CA ASN A 164 -16.46 34.70 -4.17
C ASN A 164 -17.30 36.02 -4.07
N SER A 165 -17.34 36.63 -2.89
CA SER A 165 -18.10 37.85 -2.66
C SER A 165 -17.42 39.11 -3.24
N GLY A 166 -16.17 39.06 -3.68
CA GLY A 166 -15.45 40.17 -4.27
C GLY A 166 -14.02 40.31 -3.77
N PRO A 167 -13.39 41.47 -3.93
CA PRO A 167 -12.03 41.71 -3.46
C PRO A 167 -11.87 41.46 -1.94
N GLY A 168 -10.77 40.87 -1.52
CA GLY A 168 -10.53 40.48 -0.11
C GLY A 168 -11.30 39.24 0.31
N SER A 169 -11.81 38.46 -0.66
CA SER A 169 -12.46 37.19 -0.41
C SER A 169 -11.79 36.10 -1.21
N GLY A 170 -11.86 34.87 -0.73
CA GLY A 170 -11.26 33.69 -1.38
C GLY A 170 -11.46 32.42 -0.57
N SER A 171 -11.06 31.29 -1.09
CA SER A 171 -11.10 30.01 -0.39
C SER A 171 -9.78 29.29 -0.52
N GLY A 172 -9.44 28.48 0.46
CA GLY A 172 -8.19 27.74 0.44
C GLY A 172 -8.22 26.45 1.25
N VAL A 173 -7.18 25.66 1.04
CA VAL A 173 -6.87 24.46 1.79
C VAL A 173 -5.48 24.60 2.40
N ALA A 174 -5.36 24.33 3.70
CA ALA A 174 -4.11 24.43 4.43
C ALA A 174 -3.78 23.11 5.13
N PHE A 175 -2.55 22.67 4.96
CA PHE A 175 -1.96 21.61 5.78
C PHE A 175 -1.05 22.24 6.82
N THR A 176 -1.17 21.83 8.08
CA THR A 176 -0.35 22.38 9.16
C THR A 176 1.14 22.05 9.04
N ARG A 177 1.45 21.01 8.26
CA ARG A 177 2.80 20.60 7.84
C ARG A 177 2.77 20.13 6.40
N ASN A 178 3.94 20.06 5.77
CA ASN A 178 4.04 19.58 4.39
C ASN A 178 3.65 18.08 4.29
N PRO A 179 2.59 17.72 3.55
CA PRO A 179 2.09 16.34 3.49
C PRO A 179 3.01 15.36 2.74
N SER A 180 3.95 15.86 1.96
CA SER A 180 4.87 15.03 1.17
C SER A 180 6.13 14.65 1.97
N ASN A 181 6.65 15.54 2.81
CA ASN A 181 7.93 15.35 3.51
C ASN A 181 7.87 15.56 5.03
N GLY A 182 6.72 15.98 5.59
CA GLY A 182 6.49 16.17 7.02
C GLY A 182 7.11 17.42 7.65
N ARG A 183 7.79 18.27 6.86
CA ARG A 183 8.40 19.50 7.40
C ARG A 183 7.35 20.40 8.05
N LYS A 184 7.72 21.03 9.19
CA LYS A 184 6.89 21.96 9.91
C LYS A 184 6.84 23.31 9.18
N GLU A 185 6.07 23.36 8.12
CA GLU A 185 5.78 24.54 7.32
C GLU A 185 4.33 24.48 6.87
N LEU A 186 3.62 25.61 6.98
CA LEU A 186 2.25 25.72 6.49
C LEU A 186 2.28 25.51 4.98
N TYR A 187 1.52 24.53 4.51
CA TYR A 187 1.51 24.12 3.12
C TYR A 187 0.07 24.13 2.58
N GLY A 188 -0.12 24.49 1.33
CA GLY A 188 -1.45 24.44 0.71
C GLY A 188 -1.66 25.55 -0.32
N GLU A 189 -2.92 25.78 -0.64
CA GLU A 189 -3.33 26.56 -1.80
C GLU A 189 -4.46 27.53 -1.44
N TYR A 190 -4.46 28.67 -2.06
CA TYR A 190 -5.48 29.72 -1.92
C TYR A 190 -5.93 30.20 -3.30
N LEU A 191 -7.22 30.37 -3.48
CA LEU A 191 -7.80 30.89 -4.71
C LEU A 191 -8.60 32.15 -4.40
N PRO A 192 -8.13 33.33 -4.83
CA PRO A 192 -8.83 34.56 -4.61
C PRO A 192 -10.13 34.60 -5.41
N ASN A 193 -11.16 35.21 -4.82
CA ASN A 193 -12.51 35.37 -5.38
C ASN A 193 -13.07 34.05 -5.92
N ALA A 194 -13.11 33.01 -5.07
CA ALA A 194 -13.54 31.66 -5.42
C ALA A 194 -14.25 30.96 -4.25
N GLN A 195 -15.16 30.05 -4.57
CA GLN A 195 -15.72 29.13 -3.56
C GLN A 195 -14.81 27.92 -3.37
N GLY A 196 -14.99 27.19 -2.25
CA GLY A 196 -14.18 26.01 -1.93
C GLY A 196 -14.19 24.92 -3.02
N GLU A 197 -15.29 24.77 -3.74
CA GLU A 197 -15.40 23.85 -4.88
C GLU A 197 -14.41 24.17 -6.00
N ASP A 198 -14.21 25.46 -6.29
CA ASP A 198 -13.33 25.90 -7.37
C ASP A 198 -11.86 25.52 -7.08
N VAL A 199 -11.49 25.45 -5.77
CA VAL A 199 -10.16 24.99 -5.32
C VAL A 199 -9.99 23.48 -5.54
N VAL A 200 -11.02 22.71 -5.17
CA VAL A 200 -10.96 21.24 -5.23
C VAL A 200 -11.14 20.72 -6.65
N ALA A 201 -11.97 21.37 -7.47
CA ALA A 201 -12.23 20.98 -8.85
C ALA A 201 -11.07 21.29 -9.83
N GLY A 202 -10.09 22.11 -9.42
CA GLY A 202 -8.93 22.42 -10.27
C GLY A 202 -9.22 23.32 -11.47
N LEU A 203 -10.39 23.96 -11.52
CA LEU A 203 -10.85 24.80 -12.64
C LEU A 203 -9.99 26.05 -12.88
N ARG A 204 -9.26 26.49 -11.85
CA ARG A 204 -8.36 27.65 -11.89
C ARG A 204 -7.08 27.27 -11.15
N THR A 205 -5.94 27.82 -11.55
CA THR A 205 -4.66 27.61 -10.86
C THR A 205 -4.64 28.42 -9.56
N PRO A 206 -4.57 27.75 -8.40
CA PRO A 206 -4.46 28.42 -7.11
C PRO A 206 -3.06 28.99 -6.89
N VAL A 207 -2.94 29.91 -5.94
CA VAL A 207 -1.64 30.42 -5.47
C VAL A 207 -1.21 29.68 -4.20
N SER A 208 0.10 29.61 -3.96
CA SER A 208 0.65 29.03 -2.74
C SER A 208 0.26 29.83 -1.51
N LEU A 209 0.12 29.18 -0.34
CA LEU A 209 -0.13 29.88 0.92
C LEU A 209 1.04 30.75 1.35
N THR A 210 2.28 30.29 1.18
CA THR A 210 3.49 30.98 1.62
C THR A 210 4.34 31.46 0.45
N ALA A 211 5.01 32.59 0.62
CA ALA A 211 5.93 33.15 -0.37
C ALA A 211 7.10 32.20 -0.67
N LYS A 212 7.54 31.44 0.32
CA LYS A 212 8.64 30.44 0.19
C LYS A 212 8.26 29.26 -0.73
N ALA A 213 6.99 28.88 -0.76
CA ALA A 213 6.49 27.77 -1.58
C ALA A 213 6.11 28.19 -3.01
N THR A 214 6.19 29.51 -3.31
CA THR A 214 5.81 30.06 -4.60
C THR A 214 6.98 29.98 -5.59
N THR A 215 6.67 29.86 -6.90
CA THR A 215 7.67 29.90 -7.97
C THR A 215 8.51 31.18 -7.89
N PRO A 216 9.84 31.11 -8.02
CA PRO A 216 10.71 32.29 -7.98
C PRO A 216 10.24 33.40 -8.94
N GLY A 217 10.07 34.62 -8.42
CA GLY A 217 9.55 35.77 -9.15
C GLY A 217 8.03 35.95 -9.07
N GLN A 218 7.29 35.09 -8.41
CA GLN A 218 5.85 35.18 -8.17
C GLN A 218 5.48 35.26 -6.67
N GLU A 219 6.44 35.57 -5.81
CA GLU A 219 6.25 35.58 -4.33
C GLU A 219 5.14 36.52 -3.88
N ASP A 220 4.96 37.64 -4.58
CA ASP A 220 3.93 38.64 -4.26
C ASP A 220 2.50 38.13 -4.52
N SER A 221 2.32 37.06 -5.30
CA SER A 221 1.02 36.44 -5.55
C SER A 221 0.59 35.46 -4.44
N SER A 222 1.48 35.09 -3.52
CA SER A 222 1.14 34.17 -2.41
C SER A 222 0.07 34.76 -1.49
N PHE A 223 -0.72 33.90 -0.83
CA PHE A 223 -1.72 34.33 0.16
C PHE A 223 -1.09 35.13 1.29
N GLU A 224 0.10 34.72 1.77
CA GLU A 224 0.89 35.41 2.79
C GLU A 224 1.16 36.89 2.42
N ARG A 225 1.44 37.17 1.16
CA ARG A 225 1.74 38.52 0.68
C ARG A 225 0.49 39.32 0.27
N ALA A 226 -0.48 38.60 -0.35
CA ALA A 226 -1.69 39.24 -0.85
C ALA A 226 -2.65 39.65 0.28
N GLU A 227 -2.80 38.79 1.32
CA GLU A 227 -3.77 38.96 2.41
C GLU A 227 -3.11 38.68 3.78
N PRO A 228 -2.12 39.49 4.21
CA PRO A 228 -1.26 39.15 5.35
C PRO A 228 -1.99 39.02 6.69
N GLU A 229 -3.05 39.76 6.93
CA GLU A 229 -3.82 39.69 8.19
C GLU A 229 -4.67 38.40 8.22
N ALA A 230 -5.34 38.08 7.12
CA ALA A 230 -6.10 36.84 7.00
C ALA A 230 -5.18 35.62 7.10
N PHE A 231 -4.00 35.66 6.47
CA PHE A 231 -2.99 34.62 6.57
C PHE A 231 -2.51 34.40 8.01
N ARG A 232 -2.29 35.49 8.77
CA ARG A 232 -1.91 35.40 10.20
C ARG A 232 -2.97 34.68 11.02
N VAL A 233 -4.25 35.02 10.84
CA VAL A 233 -5.39 34.40 11.54
C VAL A 233 -5.50 32.92 11.17
N VAL A 234 -5.41 32.57 9.88
CA VAL A 234 -5.44 31.16 9.41
C VAL A 234 -4.27 30.38 10.03
N SER A 235 -3.06 30.94 10.05
CA SER A 235 -1.88 30.30 10.62
C SER A 235 -2.02 30.03 12.12
N GLU A 236 -2.60 30.95 12.89
CA GLU A 236 -2.87 30.79 14.34
C GLU A 236 -3.91 29.67 14.57
N HIS A 237 -4.95 29.61 13.76
CA HIS A 237 -5.94 28.53 13.83
C HIS A 237 -5.33 27.18 13.46
N CYS A 238 -4.51 27.11 12.43
CA CYS A 238 -3.78 25.90 12.04
C CYS A 238 -2.91 25.38 13.20
N ALA A 239 -2.13 26.25 13.84
CA ALA A 239 -1.29 25.89 14.98
C ALA A 239 -2.12 25.42 16.21
N THR A 240 -3.30 26.01 16.41
CA THR A 240 -4.20 25.63 17.49
C THR A 240 -4.81 24.26 17.27
N LEU A 241 -5.28 23.99 16.06
CA LEU A 241 -5.87 22.72 15.67
C LEU A 241 -4.85 21.58 15.71
N GLU A 242 -3.62 21.79 15.20
CA GLU A 242 -2.54 20.81 15.28
C GLU A 242 -2.25 20.40 16.74
N ARG A 243 -2.13 21.36 17.64
CA ARG A 243 -1.90 21.08 19.07
C ARG A 243 -3.08 20.39 19.74
N HIS A 244 -4.31 20.79 19.40
CA HIS A 244 -5.54 20.23 19.96
C HIS A 244 -5.70 18.75 19.60
N PHE A 245 -5.52 18.41 18.33
CA PHE A 245 -5.68 17.04 17.84
C PHE A 245 -4.40 16.18 18.04
N GLY A 246 -3.26 16.79 18.36
CA GLY A 246 -1.99 16.10 18.47
C GLY A 246 -1.61 15.38 17.17
N ASP A 247 -1.98 15.95 16.04
CA ASP A 247 -1.67 15.41 14.71
C ASP A 247 -1.75 16.50 13.64
N MET A 248 -1.03 16.28 12.53
CA MET A 248 -1.08 17.12 11.35
C MET A 248 -2.51 17.22 10.82
N GLN A 249 -2.97 18.44 10.53
CA GLN A 249 -4.33 18.73 10.09
C GLN A 249 -4.36 19.16 8.61
N ASP A 250 -5.43 18.78 7.95
CA ASP A 250 -5.91 19.25 6.65
C ASP A 250 -7.14 20.11 6.91
N ILE A 251 -7.10 21.38 6.52
CA ILE A 251 -8.02 22.43 6.93
C ILE A 251 -8.58 23.13 5.70
N GLU A 252 -9.89 23.20 5.60
CA GLU A 252 -10.58 24.03 4.61
C GLU A 252 -10.96 25.36 5.25
N PHE A 253 -10.66 26.46 4.59
CA PHE A 253 -10.96 27.80 5.07
C PHE A 253 -11.50 28.71 3.96
N THR A 254 -12.25 29.73 4.35
CA THR A 254 -12.75 30.77 3.45
C THR A 254 -12.47 32.14 4.07
N ILE A 255 -12.08 33.09 3.24
CA ILE A 255 -11.98 34.50 3.57
C ILE A 255 -13.19 35.19 2.96
N GLU A 256 -13.94 35.88 3.77
CA GLU A 256 -15.05 36.73 3.31
C GLU A 256 -14.81 38.14 3.83
N ASP A 257 -14.66 39.09 2.92
CA ASP A 257 -14.42 40.50 3.22
C ASP A 257 -13.28 40.70 4.23
N GLY A 258 -12.15 39.97 4.06
CA GLY A 258 -10.97 40.03 4.92
C GLY A 258 -11.09 39.19 6.22
N ASN A 259 -12.24 38.60 6.55
CA ASN A 259 -12.43 37.78 7.72
C ASN A 259 -12.22 36.30 7.40
N ALA A 260 -11.42 35.61 8.22
CA ALA A 260 -11.11 34.19 8.04
C ALA A 260 -12.11 33.30 8.78
N TYR A 261 -12.62 32.29 8.09
CA TYR A 261 -13.55 31.28 8.61
C TYR A 261 -12.98 29.88 8.39
N MET A 262 -12.89 29.06 9.44
CA MET A 262 -12.56 27.64 9.35
C MET A 262 -13.83 26.87 8.99
N LEU A 263 -13.80 26.13 7.89
CA LEU A 263 -14.97 25.37 7.42
C LEU A 263 -14.91 23.91 7.89
N GLN A 264 -13.74 23.30 7.83
CA GLN A 264 -13.53 21.89 8.19
C GLN A 264 -12.08 21.67 8.59
N THR A 265 -11.85 20.73 9.52
CA THR A 265 -10.54 20.16 9.82
C THR A 265 -10.61 18.65 9.87
N ARG A 266 -9.55 17.97 9.45
CA ARG A 266 -9.42 16.53 9.46
C ARG A 266 -7.95 16.11 9.59
N ALA A 267 -7.70 14.88 10.03
CA ALA A 267 -6.35 14.32 10.01
C ALA A 267 -5.82 14.31 8.58
N ALA A 268 -4.67 14.91 8.35
CA ALA A 268 -4.10 15.08 7.02
C ALA A 268 -3.66 13.74 6.42
N LYS A 269 -4.07 13.47 5.17
CA LYS A 269 -3.48 12.41 4.36
C LYS A 269 -2.06 12.82 3.99
N ARG A 270 -1.12 11.93 4.27
CA ARG A 270 0.32 12.18 4.12
C ARG A 270 1.05 10.93 3.68
N THR A 271 2.23 11.12 3.13
CA THR A 271 3.12 10.02 2.73
C THR A 271 3.71 9.32 3.95
N ALA A 272 4.22 8.11 3.76
CA ALA A 272 4.89 7.38 4.83
C ALA A 272 6.11 8.14 5.39
N PRO A 273 7.01 8.73 4.58
CA PRO A 273 8.10 9.58 5.10
C PRO A 273 7.60 10.75 5.94
N ALA A 274 6.52 11.43 5.47
CA ALA A 274 5.92 12.53 6.21
C ALA A 274 5.29 12.06 7.53
N ALA A 275 4.62 10.90 7.55
CA ALA A 275 4.04 10.34 8.77
C ALA A 275 5.10 10.05 9.84
N VAL A 276 6.21 9.44 9.44
CA VAL A 276 7.33 9.14 10.34
C VAL A 276 7.95 10.43 10.89
N ARG A 277 8.27 11.39 10.02
CA ARG A 277 8.85 12.67 10.44
C ARG A 277 7.91 13.42 11.39
N VAL A 278 6.63 13.56 11.04
CA VAL A 278 5.64 14.26 11.88
C VAL A 278 5.55 13.61 13.26
N ALA A 279 5.49 12.28 13.33
CA ALA A 279 5.42 11.55 14.60
C ALA A 279 6.65 11.82 15.47
N VAL A 280 7.85 11.74 14.90
CA VAL A 280 9.11 11.98 15.62
C VAL A 280 9.23 13.45 16.05
N ASP A 281 8.97 14.40 15.16
CA ASP A 281 9.04 15.82 15.48
C ASP A 281 8.04 16.23 16.56
N MET A 282 6.83 15.66 16.58
CA MET A 282 5.85 15.94 17.63
C MET A 282 6.27 15.40 19.01
N VAL A 283 7.04 14.32 19.08
CA VAL A 283 7.66 13.87 20.34
C VAL A 283 8.76 14.83 20.76
N ARG A 284 9.64 15.26 19.86
CA ARG A 284 10.69 16.24 20.11
C ARG A 284 10.12 17.60 20.56
N GLU A 285 8.95 17.97 20.05
CA GLU A 285 8.20 19.17 20.42
C GLU A 285 7.41 19.03 21.75
N GLY A 286 7.37 17.83 22.34
CA GLY A 286 6.64 17.56 23.58
C GLY A 286 5.11 17.53 23.42
N VAL A 287 4.61 17.37 22.20
CA VAL A 287 3.17 17.25 21.88
C VAL A 287 2.66 15.83 22.09
N LEU A 288 3.49 14.83 21.77
CA LEU A 288 3.17 13.40 21.88
C LEU A 288 4.15 12.66 22.78
N SER A 289 3.71 11.57 23.42
CA SER A 289 4.63 10.56 23.96
C SER A 289 5.15 9.64 22.85
N LYS A 290 6.20 8.84 23.12
CA LYS A 290 6.73 7.83 22.18
C LYS A 290 5.65 6.84 21.78
N GLU A 291 4.85 6.35 22.73
CA GLU A 291 3.76 5.41 22.51
C GLU A 291 2.68 6.01 21.58
N GLN A 292 2.28 7.25 21.85
CA GLN A 292 1.32 7.97 21.01
C GLN A 292 1.84 8.16 19.59
N ALA A 293 3.12 8.50 19.43
CA ALA A 293 3.76 8.68 18.12
C ALA A 293 3.80 7.37 17.33
N LEU A 294 4.15 6.23 17.97
CA LEU A 294 4.12 4.92 17.33
C LEU A 294 2.70 4.57 16.82
N LEU A 295 1.66 4.89 17.59
CA LEU A 295 0.26 4.64 17.18
C LEU A 295 -0.22 5.54 16.02
N ARG A 296 0.47 6.67 15.74
CA ARG A 296 0.12 7.60 14.65
C ARG A 296 0.64 7.16 13.28
N VAL A 297 1.56 6.21 13.21
CA VAL A 297 2.15 5.73 11.97
C VAL A 297 1.49 4.40 11.57
N ASP A 298 0.92 4.32 10.36
CA ASP A 298 0.42 3.04 9.84
C ASP A 298 1.61 2.13 9.50
N ALA A 299 1.71 1.00 10.20
CA ALA A 299 2.78 0.03 10.01
C ALA A 299 2.86 -0.49 8.56
N ARG A 300 1.72 -0.61 7.86
CA ARG A 300 1.68 -1.03 6.45
C ARG A 300 2.32 0.00 5.52
N SER A 301 2.27 1.27 5.87
CA SER A 301 2.83 2.32 5.04
C SER A 301 4.37 2.33 5.02
N LEU A 302 5.02 1.71 6.02
CA LEU A 302 6.49 1.71 6.11
C LEU A 302 7.17 0.92 4.99
N GLU A 303 6.48 -0.04 4.36
CA GLU A 303 6.99 -0.72 3.17
C GLU A 303 7.30 0.26 2.03
N GLN A 304 6.54 1.36 1.93
CA GLN A 304 6.75 2.42 0.94
C GLN A 304 8.10 3.16 1.15
N LEU A 305 8.65 3.18 2.37
CA LEU A 305 9.95 3.80 2.65
C LEU A 305 11.13 3.04 2.04
N LEU A 306 10.91 1.78 1.69
CA LEU A 306 11.90 0.93 1.04
C LEU A 306 11.76 0.96 -0.49
N GLN A 307 10.82 1.76 -1.03
CA GLN A 307 10.62 1.88 -2.47
C GLN A 307 11.83 2.49 -3.16
N ALA A 308 12.01 2.09 -4.40
CA ALA A 308 13.06 2.58 -5.28
C ALA A 308 13.00 4.10 -5.49
N ARG A 309 14.16 4.72 -5.69
CA ARG A 309 14.35 6.12 -6.07
C ARG A 309 15.21 6.20 -7.31
N LEU A 310 15.19 7.35 -7.97
CA LEU A 310 16.19 7.63 -9.00
C LEU A 310 17.54 7.98 -8.36
N PRO A 311 18.66 7.77 -9.09
CA PRO A 311 19.95 8.37 -8.76
C PRO A 311 19.83 9.89 -8.58
N GLY A 312 20.77 10.49 -7.86
CA GLY A 312 20.75 11.94 -7.64
C GLY A 312 20.81 12.74 -8.95
N GLU A 313 20.22 13.95 -8.97
CA GLU A 313 20.17 14.81 -10.18
C GLU A 313 21.57 15.04 -10.80
N ALA A 314 22.60 15.21 -9.96
CA ALA A 314 23.97 15.37 -10.46
C ALA A 314 24.50 14.11 -11.20
N GLU A 315 24.10 12.93 -10.74
CA GLU A 315 24.45 11.66 -11.37
C GLU A 315 23.71 11.46 -12.69
N LEU A 316 22.38 11.73 -12.69
CA LEU A 316 21.58 11.70 -13.93
C LEU A 316 22.10 12.70 -14.97
N ALA A 317 22.44 13.92 -14.55
CA ALA A 317 23.02 14.92 -15.43
C ALA A 317 24.38 14.48 -16.01
N SER A 318 25.21 13.77 -15.22
CA SER A 318 26.49 13.20 -15.70
C SER A 318 26.30 12.12 -16.76
N LEU A 319 25.16 11.44 -16.77
CA LEU A 319 24.74 10.45 -17.77
C LEU A 319 24.03 11.08 -18.98
N GLY A 320 23.87 12.41 -18.98
CA GLY A 320 23.15 13.14 -20.05
C GLY A 320 21.62 12.99 -19.97
N ILE A 321 21.10 12.50 -18.84
CA ILE A 321 19.66 12.30 -18.61
C ILE A 321 19.08 13.59 -18.03
N THR A 322 18.14 14.19 -18.74
CA THR A 322 17.44 15.42 -18.34
C THR A 322 15.95 15.18 -18.29
N PRO A 323 15.22 15.86 -17.40
CA PRO A 323 13.76 15.78 -17.38
C PRO A 323 13.16 16.25 -18.71
N ALA A 324 12.20 15.50 -19.23
CA ALA A 324 11.42 15.90 -20.41
C ALA A 324 10.27 16.83 -20.03
N ALA A 325 9.79 16.75 -18.80
CA ALA A 325 8.77 17.62 -18.24
C ALA A 325 8.89 17.67 -16.71
N THR A 326 8.27 18.69 -16.11
CA THR A 326 8.23 18.85 -14.64
C THR A 326 6.83 19.28 -14.20
N GLY A 327 6.31 18.61 -13.18
CA GLY A 327 5.06 18.92 -12.51
C GLY A 327 5.28 19.10 -10.99
N LEU A 328 4.21 19.05 -10.23
CA LEU A 328 4.26 19.13 -8.78
C LEU A 328 4.52 17.73 -8.16
N PRO A 329 5.45 17.61 -7.19
CA PRO A 329 5.80 16.35 -6.53
C PRO A 329 4.73 15.91 -5.54
N ALA A 330 3.67 15.28 -6.04
CA ALA A 330 2.47 14.99 -5.25
C ALA A 330 2.62 13.79 -4.29
N SER A 331 3.37 12.76 -4.70
CA SER A 331 3.67 11.60 -3.84
C SER A 331 5.04 11.05 -4.21
N PRO A 332 5.96 10.90 -3.24
CA PRO A 332 7.35 10.56 -3.50
C PRO A 332 7.53 9.12 -3.99
N GLY A 333 8.77 8.80 -4.37
CA GLY A 333 9.19 7.56 -4.99
C GLY A 333 9.49 7.75 -6.46
N ALA A 334 10.09 6.75 -7.09
CA ALA A 334 10.28 6.69 -8.53
C ALA A 334 9.56 5.47 -9.10
N ALA A 335 8.98 5.63 -10.28
CA ALA A 335 8.28 4.57 -10.98
C ALA A 335 8.58 4.63 -12.47
N SER A 336 8.96 3.50 -13.06
CA SER A 336 9.09 3.33 -14.51
C SER A 336 7.96 2.43 -14.98
N GLY A 337 7.31 2.81 -16.09
CA GLY A 337 6.20 2.00 -16.63
C GLY A 337 5.73 2.47 -17.99
N ARG A 338 4.86 1.68 -18.61
CA ARG A 338 4.26 2.02 -19.89
C ARG A 338 3.09 2.98 -19.71
N ILE A 339 2.99 3.95 -20.60
CA ILE A 339 1.87 4.90 -20.61
C ILE A 339 0.56 4.16 -20.88
N VAL A 340 -0.45 4.42 -20.05
CA VAL A 340 -1.85 4.08 -20.30
C VAL A 340 -2.73 5.29 -20.00
N PHE A 341 -3.78 5.50 -20.81
CA PHE A 341 -4.64 6.68 -20.69
C PHE A 341 -6.00 6.39 -20.04
N ASP A 342 -6.28 5.13 -19.76
CA ASP A 342 -7.54 4.70 -19.19
C ASP A 342 -7.34 3.77 -17.99
N ALA A 343 -8.22 3.87 -16.99
CA ALA A 343 -8.12 3.10 -15.75
C ALA A 343 -8.40 1.60 -15.95
N ASP A 344 -9.31 1.25 -16.84
CA ASP A 344 -9.62 -0.15 -17.18
C ASP A 344 -8.48 -0.77 -18.00
N ASP A 345 -7.85 0.01 -18.89
CA ASP A 345 -6.66 -0.41 -19.62
C ASP A 345 -5.46 -0.64 -18.69
N ALA A 346 -5.31 0.18 -17.63
CA ALA A 346 -4.30 -0.05 -16.61
C ALA A 346 -4.49 -1.41 -15.92
N VAL A 347 -5.71 -1.74 -15.53
CA VAL A 347 -6.02 -3.03 -14.90
C VAL A 347 -5.72 -4.20 -15.85
N ARG A 348 -6.09 -4.08 -17.12
CA ARG A 348 -5.83 -5.13 -18.12
C ARG A 348 -4.33 -5.35 -18.32
N SER A 349 -3.55 -4.27 -18.56
CA SER A 349 -2.12 -4.36 -18.81
C SER A 349 -1.35 -4.94 -17.61
N VAL A 350 -1.74 -4.58 -16.38
CA VAL A 350 -1.15 -5.17 -15.16
C VAL A 350 -1.50 -6.65 -15.02
N THR A 351 -2.70 -7.06 -15.40
CA THR A 351 -3.10 -8.48 -15.41
C THR A 351 -2.25 -9.29 -16.40
N GLU A 352 -1.78 -8.65 -17.48
CA GLU A 352 -0.85 -9.20 -18.46
C GLU A 352 0.63 -9.15 -18.01
N GLY A 353 0.92 -8.69 -16.78
CA GLY A 353 2.24 -8.62 -16.19
C GLY A 353 3.06 -7.37 -16.57
N GLN A 354 2.42 -6.32 -17.07
CA GLN A 354 3.10 -5.07 -17.44
C GLN A 354 3.04 -4.05 -16.29
N GLU A 355 4.13 -3.32 -16.08
CA GLU A 355 4.14 -2.15 -15.21
C GLU A 355 3.67 -0.92 -16.01
N VAL A 356 2.66 -0.21 -15.48
CA VAL A 356 2.03 0.91 -16.17
C VAL A 356 1.98 2.18 -15.34
N ILE A 357 2.06 3.32 -16.02
CA ILE A 357 1.83 4.66 -15.48
C ILE A 357 0.53 5.18 -16.06
N LEU A 358 -0.42 5.52 -15.20
CA LEU A 358 -1.69 6.10 -15.59
C LEU A 358 -1.50 7.60 -15.87
N VAL A 359 -1.76 8.02 -17.11
CA VAL A 359 -1.61 9.40 -17.59
C VAL A 359 -2.98 9.99 -17.89
N ARG A 360 -3.34 11.10 -17.22
CA ARG A 360 -4.66 11.72 -17.35
C ARG A 360 -4.54 13.24 -17.47
N GLN A 361 -5.56 13.90 -18.02
CA GLN A 361 -5.68 15.35 -17.91
C GLN A 361 -5.78 15.75 -16.43
N GLU A 362 -6.70 15.14 -15.72
CA GLU A 362 -6.86 15.08 -14.27
C GLU A 362 -7.52 13.74 -13.91
N THR A 363 -7.36 13.25 -12.71
CA THR A 363 -8.04 12.02 -12.30
C THR A 363 -9.36 12.32 -11.63
N SER A 364 -10.33 11.48 -11.90
CA SER A 364 -11.62 11.46 -11.24
C SER A 364 -11.71 10.29 -10.23
N VAL A 365 -12.79 10.27 -9.48
CA VAL A 365 -13.11 9.18 -8.56
C VAL A 365 -13.23 7.82 -9.26
N GLU A 366 -13.59 7.85 -10.53
CA GLU A 366 -13.76 6.66 -11.35
C GLU A 366 -12.43 6.01 -11.74
N ASP A 367 -11.33 6.79 -11.72
CA ASP A 367 -9.99 6.31 -12.04
C ASP A 367 -9.30 5.54 -10.89
N ILE A 368 -9.89 5.48 -9.66
CA ILE A 368 -9.25 4.90 -8.47
C ILE A 368 -8.77 3.46 -8.68
N HIS A 369 -9.52 2.64 -9.41
CA HIS A 369 -9.15 1.25 -9.65
C HIS A 369 -7.89 1.12 -10.52
N GLY A 370 -7.73 1.99 -11.54
CA GLY A 370 -6.52 2.10 -12.35
C GLY A 370 -5.35 2.66 -11.55
N MET A 371 -5.57 3.73 -10.75
CA MET A 371 -4.55 4.29 -9.87
C MET A 371 -4.00 3.27 -8.86
N LYS A 372 -4.85 2.35 -8.38
CA LYS A 372 -4.45 1.31 -7.43
C LYS A 372 -3.45 0.32 -8.03
N VAL A 373 -3.65 -0.09 -9.27
CA VAL A 373 -2.82 -1.10 -9.93
C VAL A 373 -1.59 -0.48 -10.62
N ALA A 374 -1.68 0.75 -11.12
CA ALA A 374 -0.56 1.46 -11.72
C ALA A 374 0.61 1.62 -10.74
N VAL A 375 1.86 1.60 -11.25
CA VAL A 375 3.06 1.88 -10.47
C VAL A 375 3.25 3.37 -10.22
N GLY A 376 2.68 4.23 -11.08
CA GLY A 376 2.72 5.68 -10.95
C GLY A 376 1.54 6.37 -11.61
N VAL A 377 1.30 7.65 -11.24
CA VAL A 377 0.23 8.49 -11.78
C VAL A 377 0.82 9.83 -12.23
N LEU A 378 0.47 10.27 -13.44
CA LEU A 378 0.87 11.54 -14.02
C LEU A 378 -0.35 12.31 -14.49
N THR A 379 -0.50 13.59 -14.09
CA THR A 379 -1.59 14.44 -14.59
C THR A 379 -1.08 15.75 -15.18
N ALA A 380 -1.74 16.19 -16.26
CA ALA A 380 -1.45 17.47 -16.90
C ALA A 380 -1.95 18.67 -16.07
N ALA A 381 -3.08 18.52 -15.37
CA ALA A 381 -3.69 19.52 -14.53
C ALA A 381 -3.82 19.01 -13.07
N GLY A 382 -4.22 19.91 -12.16
CA GLY A 382 -4.41 19.63 -10.76
C GLY A 382 -3.26 20.08 -9.87
N GLY A 383 -3.58 20.41 -8.61
CA GLY A 383 -2.61 20.83 -7.60
C GLY A 383 -2.31 19.72 -6.60
N MET A 384 -1.56 20.06 -5.55
CA MET A 384 -1.16 19.13 -4.49
C MET A 384 -2.33 18.64 -3.62
N THR A 385 -3.48 19.29 -3.73
CA THR A 385 -4.74 18.94 -3.05
C THR A 385 -5.73 18.25 -3.99
N SER A 386 -5.38 18.07 -5.27
CA SER A 386 -6.23 17.41 -6.27
C SER A 386 -6.52 15.96 -5.92
N HIS A 387 -7.54 15.39 -6.54
CA HIS A 387 -7.91 13.98 -6.37
C HIS A 387 -6.74 13.04 -6.63
N ALA A 388 -5.97 13.26 -7.73
CA ALA A 388 -4.77 12.48 -8.05
C ALA A 388 -3.77 12.48 -6.90
N ALA A 389 -3.43 13.67 -6.37
CA ALA A 389 -2.45 13.83 -5.31
C ALA A 389 -2.88 13.16 -4.00
N VAL A 390 -4.14 13.36 -3.58
CA VAL A 390 -4.66 12.82 -2.31
C VAL A 390 -4.76 11.30 -2.36
N VAL A 391 -5.29 10.76 -3.46
CA VAL A 391 -5.47 9.31 -3.62
C VAL A 391 -4.12 8.60 -3.78
N ALA A 392 -3.21 9.14 -4.61
CA ALA A 392 -1.88 8.53 -4.79
C ALA A 392 -1.09 8.47 -3.47
N ARG A 393 -1.10 9.55 -2.66
CA ARG A 393 -0.52 9.53 -1.31
C ARG A 393 -1.13 8.46 -0.42
N GLY A 394 -2.47 8.35 -0.45
CA GLY A 394 -3.19 7.33 0.32
C GLY A 394 -2.90 5.90 -0.12
N LEU A 395 -2.55 5.69 -1.39
CA LEU A 395 -2.18 4.40 -1.97
C LEU A 395 -0.66 4.15 -1.95
N GLY A 396 0.16 5.15 -1.56
CA GLY A 396 1.61 5.07 -1.59
C GLY A 396 2.19 4.92 -3.00
N LYS A 397 1.56 5.51 -4.00
CA LYS A 397 2.00 5.44 -5.40
C LYS A 397 2.78 6.70 -5.77
N CYS A 398 3.84 6.53 -6.57
CA CYS A 398 4.55 7.66 -7.17
C CYS A 398 3.58 8.55 -7.95
N CYS A 399 3.59 9.87 -7.71
CA CYS A 399 2.64 10.75 -8.37
C CYS A 399 3.24 12.13 -8.67
N VAL A 400 3.04 12.55 -9.91
CA VAL A 400 3.36 13.91 -10.41
C VAL A 400 2.07 14.51 -10.95
N VAL A 401 1.69 15.69 -10.46
CA VAL A 401 0.46 16.38 -10.88
C VAL A 401 0.74 17.78 -11.46
N GLY A 402 -0.21 18.33 -12.19
CA GLY A 402 -0.09 19.69 -12.70
C GLY A 402 1.07 19.90 -13.67
N CYS A 403 1.40 18.88 -14.44
CA CYS A 403 2.45 18.96 -15.46
C CYS A 403 1.92 19.70 -16.70
N GLY A 404 1.92 21.03 -16.65
CA GLY A 404 1.29 21.91 -17.67
C GLY A 404 1.90 21.82 -19.06
N SER A 405 3.10 21.24 -19.20
CA SER A 405 3.76 20.95 -20.48
C SER A 405 3.26 19.67 -21.15
N LEU A 406 2.30 18.97 -20.53
CA LEU A 406 1.74 17.70 -20.98
C LEU A 406 0.42 17.96 -21.74
N HIS A 407 0.39 17.64 -23.03
CA HIS A 407 -0.79 17.78 -23.87
C HIS A 407 -1.26 16.40 -24.33
N ILE A 408 -2.38 15.94 -23.78
CA ILE A 408 -2.91 14.59 -24.01
C ILE A 408 -3.96 14.65 -25.13
N ASP A 409 -3.79 13.78 -26.11
CA ASP A 409 -4.78 13.48 -27.13
C ASP A 409 -5.34 12.06 -26.87
N PHE A 410 -6.56 12.02 -26.34
CA PHE A 410 -7.21 10.75 -26.00
C PHE A 410 -7.68 9.97 -27.23
N ASP A 411 -8.01 10.68 -28.33
CA ASP A 411 -8.47 10.04 -29.58
C ASP A 411 -7.32 9.34 -30.29
N GLU A 412 -6.15 10.01 -30.37
CA GLU A 412 -4.93 9.44 -30.94
C GLU A 412 -4.12 8.58 -29.93
N ARG A 413 -4.59 8.48 -28.66
CA ARG A 413 -3.92 7.78 -27.54
C ARG A 413 -2.43 8.19 -27.49
N SER A 414 -2.18 9.49 -27.43
CA SER A 414 -0.83 10.04 -27.41
C SER A 414 -0.71 11.23 -26.46
N VAL A 415 0.54 11.51 -26.04
CA VAL A 415 0.87 12.66 -25.21
C VAL A 415 2.04 13.42 -25.84
N HIS A 416 1.86 14.70 -26.00
CA HIS A 416 2.89 15.62 -26.47
C HIS A 416 3.48 16.39 -25.30
N LEU A 417 4.81 16.37 -25.16
CA LEU A 417 5.55 17.16 -24.19
C LEU A 417 6.15 18.39 -24.89
N ASP A 418 6.03 19.56 -24.26
CA ASP A 418 6.64 20.79 -24.79
C ASP A 418 8.14 20.60 -25.03
N GLY A 419 8.61 20.96 -26.21
CA GLY A 419 10.02 20.81 -26.61
C GLY A 419 10.38 19.46 -27.24
N MET A 420 9.47 18.49 -27.28
CA MET A 420 9.65 17.25 -28.03
C MET A 420 9.05 17.34 -29.43
N SER A 421 9.77 16.81 -30.44
CA SER A 421 9.30 16.80 -31.83
C SER A 421 8.34 15.65 -32.14
N THR A 422 8.36 14.58 -31.32
CA THR A 422 7.56 13.36 -31.53
C THR A 422 6.72 13.09 -30.29
N PRO A 423 5.39 12.90 -30.43
CA PRO A 423 4.54 12.53 -29.30
C PRO A 423 4.87 11.12 -28.79
N LEU A 424 4.72 10.90 -27.49
CA LEU A 424 4.73 9.58 -26.90
C LEU A 424 3.35 8.95 -27.09
N ARG A 425 3.33 7.65 -27.31
CA ARG A 425 2.11 6.88 -27.52
C ARG A 425 1.83 5.95 -26.35
N GLU A 426 0.64 5.45 -26.30
CA GLU A 426 0.32 4.38 -25.38
C GLU A 426 1.29 3.21 -25.52
N GLY A 427 1.75 2.67 -24.39
CA GLY A 427 2.75 1.60 -24.34
C GLY A 427 4.20 2.09 -24.35
N ASP A 428 4.48 3.36 -24.65
CA ASP A 428 5.82 3.92 -24.50
C ASP A 428 6.23 3.99 -23.03
N LEU A 429 7.52 3.82 -22.77
CA LEU A 429 8.07 3.84 -21.41
C LEU A 429 8.37 5.26 -20.96
N ILE A 430 7.94 5.58 -19.75
CA ILE A 430 8.32 6.79 -19.02
C ILE A 430 8.73 6.45 -17.59
N THR A 431 9.50 7.33 -16.97
CA THR A 431 9.87 7.26 -15.57
C THR A 431 9.45 8.53 -14.86
N LEU A 432 8.75 8.40 -13.73
CA LEU A 432 8.36 9.49 -12.85
C LEU A 432 9.29 9.56 -11.63
N ASP A 433 9.66 10.77 -11.26
CA ASP A 433 10.21 11.07 -9.94
C ASP A 433 9.19 11.89 -9.15
N GLY A 434 8.41 11.22 -8.34
CA GLY A 434 7.41 11.85 -7.48
C GLY A 434 8.02 12.65 -6.33
N THR A 435 9.34 12.59 -6.12
CA THR A 435 10.06 13.37 -5.10
C THR A 435 10.43 14.76 -5.61
N THR A 436 10.84 14.86 -6.86
CA THR A 436 11.24 16.12 -7.51
C THR A 436 10.14 16.69 -8.41
N GLY A 437 9.19 15.86 -8.86
CA GLY A 437 8.17 16.22 -9.84
C GLY A 437 8.63 16.05 -11.29
N ASN A 438 9.79 15.44 -11.52
CA ASN A 438 10.37 15.28 -12.84
C ASN A 438 9.80 14.06 -13.58
N VAL A 439 9.63 14.21 -14.89
CA VAL A 439 9.20 13.16 -15.82
C VAL A 439 10.31 12.92 -16.84
N TYR A 440 10.69 11.68 -17.02
CA TYR A 440 11.74 11.26 -17.95
C TYR A 440 11.17 10.31 -19.01
N VAL A 441 11.70 10.40 -20.23
CA VAL A 441 11.34 9.47 -21.32
C VAL A 441 12.22 8.22 -21.22
N GLY A 442 11.58 7.06 -21.32
CA GLY A 442 12.26 5.77 -21.18
C GLY A 442 12.24 5.22 -19.76
N ALA A 443 12.69 3.98 -19.59
CA ALA A 443 12.91 3.36 -18.30
C ALA A 443 14.29 3.73 -17.77
N LEU A 444 14.37 4.23 -16.55
CA LEU A 444 15.61 4.52 -15.84
C LEU A 444 15.85 3.49 -14.75
N ASP A 445 17.12 3.22 -14.46
CA ASP A 445 17.51 2.34 -13.37
C ASP A 445 17.15 2.98 -12.02
N LEU A 446 16.41 2.23 -11.21
CA LEU A 446 15.98 2.66 -9.91
C LEU A 446 16.95 2.15 -8.83
N VAL A 447 17.28 3.00 -7.86
CA VAL A 447 18.12 2.64 -6.71
C VAL A 447 17.29 2.46 -5.44
N ALA A 448 17.75 1.57 -4.55
CA ALA A 448 17.07 1.36 -3.27
C ALA A 448 17.05 2.63 -2.41
N SER A 449 15.96 2.84 -1.69
CA SER A 449 15.81 4.00 -0.82
C SER A 449 16.79 3.98 0.35
N ALA A 450 17.41 5.11 0.68
CA ALA A 450 18.12 5.27 1.94
C ALA A 450 17.12 5.54 3.09
N THR A 451 17.34 4.94 4.26
CA THR A 451 16.53 5.18 5.46
C THR A 451 16.63 6.65 5.89
N VAL A 452 15.50 7.27 6.24
CA VAL A 452 15.47 8.59 6.88
C VAL A 452 15.85 8.46 8.36
N ASP A 453 16.60 9.42 8.88
CA ASP A 453 17.07 9.40 10.29
C ASP A 453 15.92 9.26 11.29
N GLU A 454 14.78 9.88 11.00
CA GLU A 454 13.57 9.78 11.83
C GLU A 454 13.00 8.35 11.87
N LEU A 455 13.18 7.54 10.83
CA LEU A 455 12.77 6.14 10.85
C LEU A 455 13.62 5.35 11.85
N ALA A 456 14.93 5.58 11.88
CA ALA A 456 15.81 4.90 12.82
C ALA A 456 15.44 5.21 14.28
N GLU A 457 15.09 6.46 14.57
CA GLU A 457 14.62 6.89 15.89
C GLU A 457 13.28 6.24 16.25
N LEU A 458 12.30 6.26 15.33
CA LEU A 458 11.00 5.62 15.52
C LEU A 458 11.15 4.11 15.78
N MET A 459 12.03 3.43 15.01
CA MET A 459 12.28 2.01 15.16
C MET A 459 12.98 1.70 16.50
N THR A 460 13.83 2.58 17.01
CA THR A 460 14.43 2.42 18.34
C THR A 460 13.34 2.41 19.42
N TRP A 461 12.38 3.32 19.36
CA TRP A 461 11.25 3.34 20.30
C TRP A 461 10.37 2.08 20.17
N ALA A 462 10.14 1.61 18.93
CA ALA A 462 9.38 0.39 18.69
C ALA A 462 10.09 -0.83 19.33
N ASP A 463 11.41 -0.95 19.15
CA ASP A 463 12.19 -2.05 19.72
C ASP A 463 12.26 -2.01 21.25
N GLU A 464 12.25 -0.82 21.88
CA GLU A 464 12.19 -0.67 23.34
C GLU A 464 10.88 -1.18 23.94
N LEU A 465 9.76 -1.12 23.17
CA LEU A 465 8.43 -1.41 23.68
C LEU A 465 7.92 -2.80 23.33
N ARG A 466 8.28 -3.34 22.15
CA ARG A 466 7.81 -4.67 21.74
C ARG A 466 8.39 -5.79 22.61
N ARG A 467 7.59 -6.81 22.85
CA ARG A 467 8.02 -8.07 23.48
C ARG A 467 8.43 -9.09 22.43
N MET A 468 7.60 -9.21 21.39
CA MET A 468 7.76 -10.22 20.35
C MET A 468 8.95 -9.87 19.45
N ARG A 469 9.81 -10.89 19.18
CA ARG A 469 10.94 -10.72 18.25
C ARG A 469 10.46 -10.69 16.82
N VAL A 470 11.19 -9.97 15.97
CA VAL A 470 10.90 -9.89 14.53
C VAL A 470 12.09 -10.44 13.76
N TYR A 471 11.86 -11.59 13.12
CA TYR A 471 12.81 -12.27 12.27
C TYR A 471 12.49 -12.03 10.80
N ALA A 472 13.46 -12.30 9.93
CA ALA A 472 13.30 -12.18 8.49
C ALA A 472 13.06 -13.52 7.81
N GLU A 473 12.43 -13.49 6.64
CA GLU A 473 12.54 -14.56 5.64
C GLU A 473 13.74 -14.24 4.73
N ALA A 474 14.77 -15.10 4.76
CA ALA A 474 15.98 -14.89 3.99
C ALA A 474 16.60 -16.23 3.55
N ASP A 475 16.74 -16.43 2.25
CA ASP A 475 17.18 -17.68 1.64
C ASP A 475 18.60 -17.55 1.02
N THR A 476 19.21 -16.36 1.10
CA THR A 476 20.53 -16.05 0.56
C THR A 476 21.37 -15.20 1.52
N PRO A 477 22.71 -15.22 1.43
CA PRO A 477 23.56 -14.38 2.26
C PRO A 477 23.31 -12.88 2.08
N GLN A 478 22.96 -12.46 0.85
CA GLN A 478 22.59 -11.07 0.53
C GLN A 478 21.30 -10.68 1.26
N ALA A 479 20.27 -11.54 1.21
CA ALA A 479 19.01 -11.32 1.92
C ALA A 479 19.23 -11.29 3.45
N ALA A 480 20.09 -12.14 4.00
CA ALA A 480 20.45 -12.15 5.42
C ALA A 480 21.12 -10.82 5.85
N ARG A 481 22.06 -10.31 5.05
CA ARG A 481 22.68 -8.98 5.31
C ARG A 481 21.67 -7.85 5.23
N ALA A 482 20.77 -7.87 4.24
CA ALA A 482 19.70 -6.88 4.11
C ALA A 482 18.73 -6.95 5.31
N ALA A 483 18.38 -8.15 5.79
CA ALA A 483 17.55 -8.35 6.96
C ALA A 483 18.11 -7.63 8.20
N LEU A 484 19.42 -7.75 8.43
CA LEU A 484 20.10 -7.07 9.54
C LEU A 484 20.05 -5.54 9.40
N SER A 485 20.21 -5.02 8.18
CA SER A 485 20.11 -3.56 7.96
C SER A 485 18.71 -3.03 8.23
N TYR A 486 17.68 -3.85 8.11
CA TYR A 486 16.28 -3.52 8.45
C TYR A 486 15.93 -3.87 9.92
N GLY A 487 16.91 -4.33 10.71
CA GLY A 487 16.77 -4.57 12.14
C GLY A 487 16.14 -5.92 12.51
N ALA A 488 16.26 -6.92 11.64
CA ALA A 488 15.86 -8.29 11.99
C ALA A 488 16.76 -8.86 13.10
N GLU A 489 16.16 -9.60 14.03
CA GLU A 489 16.87 -10.23 15.16
C GLU A 489 17.30 -11.68 14.86
N GLY A 490 16.91 -12.19 13.70
CA GLY A 490 17.24 -13.53 13.22
C GLY A 490 16.67 -13.79 11.84
N VAL A 491 16.97 -14.95 11.29
CA VAL A 491 16.28 -15.55 10.12
C VAL A 491 15.28 -16.55 10.67
N GLY A 492 13.98 -16.28 10.55
CA GLY A 492 12.92 -17.15 11.03
C GLY A 492 12.42 -18.15 9.99
N LEU A 493 12.82 -17.95 8.72
CA LEU A 493 12.58 -18.92 7.66
C LEU A 493 13.61 -18.77 6.54
N CYS A 494 14.47 -19.76 6.40
CA CYS A 494 15.30 -20.01 5.23
C CYS A 494 14.75 -21.24 4.50
N ARG A 495 14.26 -21.03 3.26
CA ARG A 495 13.65 -22.09 2.44
C ARG A 495 14.71 -22.74 1.58
N THR A 496 15.09 -23.96 1.89
CA THR A 496 16.16 -24.68 1.16
C THR A 496 15.79 -25.04 -0.28
N GLU A 497 14.50 -25.20 -0.61
CA GLU A 497 14.04 -25.45 -1.97
C GLU A 497 14.46 -24.37 -2.96
N ARG A 498 14.58 -23.10 -2.52
CA ARG A 498 15.01 -21.99 -3.38
C ARG A 498 16.49 -22.07 -3.76
N MET A 499 17.30 -22.74 -2.93
CA MET A 499 18.71 -22.95 -3.21
C MET A 499 18.96 -23.92 -4.38
N PHE A 500 17.94 -24.74 -4.71
CA PHE A 500 18.03 -25.73 -5.79
C PHE A 500 17.55 -25.24 -7.16
N PHE A 501 17.10 -23.99 -7.31
CA PHE A 501 16.61 -23.49 -8.61
C PHE A 501 17.71 -23.06 -9.59
N ALA A 502 18.95 -22.96 -9.16
CA ALA A 502 20.05 -22.78 -10.11
C ALA A 502 20.14 -24.03 -11.02
N PRO A 503 20.34 -23.87 -12.36
CA PRO A 503 20.22 -24.97 -13.31
C PRO A 503 21.11 -26.18 -13.00
N ASP A 504 22.33 -25.95 -12.56
CA ASP A 504 23.31 -26.97 -12.13
C ASP A 504 22.86 -27.74 -10.89
N ARG A 505 22.30 -27.03 -9.92
CA ARG A 505 21.78 -27.60 -8.67
C ARG A 505 20.48 -28.37 -8.88
N LEU A 506 19.58 -27.83 -9.72
CA LEU A 506 18.35 -28.52 -10.09
C LEU A 506 18.66 -29.82 -10.85
N PHE A 507 19.60 -29.78 -11.77
CA PHE A 507 20.07 -30.95 -12.47
C PHE A 507 20.62 -32.03 -11.54
N ALA A 508 21.50 -31.65 -10.59
CA ALA A 508 22.03 -32.59 -9.60
C ALA A 508 20.91 -33.18 -8.71
N MET A 509 19.92 -32.37 -8.30
CA MET A 509 18.75 -32.86 -7.54
C MET A 509 17.91 -33.85 -8.38
N GLN A 510 17.67 -33.54 -9.65
CA GLN A 510 16.94 -34.43 -10.57
C GLN A 510 17.70 -35.76 -10.74
N CYS A 511 19.00 -35.74 -10.93
CA CYS A 511 19.83 -36.93 -11.00
C CYS A 511 19.76 -37.73 -9.68
N ALA A 512 19.83 -37.08 -8.52
CA ALA A 512 19.72 -37.77 -7.25
C ALA A 512 18.36 -38.45 -7.04
N LEU A 513 17.28 -37.79 -7.45
CA LEU A 513 15.91 -38.30 -7.34
C LEU A 513 15.61 -39.42 -8.34
N LEU A 514 16.17 -39.38 -9.54
CA LEU A 514 15.93 -40.34 -10.61
C LEU A 514 16.95 -41.51 -10.61
N ALA A 515 18.03 -41.40 -9.82
CA ALA A 515 19.03 -42.49 -9.69
C ALA A 515 18.40 -43.78 -9.21
N VAL A 516 18.67 -44.88 -9.92
CA VAL A 516 18.25 -46.24 -9.56
C VAL A 516 19.20 -46.82 -8.55
N GLU A 517 20.50 -46.63 -8.74
CA GLU A 517 21.55 -47.17 -7.89
C GLU A 517 21.85 -46.23 -6.72
N ASP A 518 22.01 -46.81 -5.52
CA ASP A 518 22.29 -46.01 -4.31
C ASP A 518 23.62 -45.29 -4.36
N GLU A 519 24.64 -45.83 -5.08
CA GLU A 519 25.94 -45.17 -5.28
C GLU A 519 25.81 -43.90 -6.14
N GLN A 520 25.01 -43.95 -7.21
CA GLN A 520 24.74 -42.79 -8.06
C GLN A 520 23.98 -41.69 -7.30
N ARG A 521 22.97 -42.11 -6.52
CA ARG A 521 22.22 -41.19 -5.66
C ARG A 521 23.15 -40.52 -4.64
N ALA A 522 23.98 -41.30 -3.95
CA ALA A 522 24.92 -40.76 -2.97
C ALA A 522 25.93 -39.78 -3.60
N HIS A 523 26.37 -40.05 -4.84
CA HIS A 523 27.27 -39.16 -5.57
C HIS A 523 26.61 -37.77 -5.78
N TRP A 524 25.40 -37.72 -6.36
CA TRP A 524 24.71 -36.47 -6.66
C TRP A 524 24.27 -35.70 -5.39
N LEU A 525 23.86 -36.44 -4.34
CA LEU A 525 23.58 -35.81 -3.03
C LEU A 525 24.86 -35.21 -2.42
N GLY A 526 26.03 -35.83 -2.60
CA GLY A 526 27.33 -35.31 -2.13
C GLY A 526 27.74 -34.02 -2.83
N GLU A 527 27.42 -33.86 -4.13
CA GLU A 527 27.63 -32.61 -4.84
C GLU A 527 26.72 -31.47 -4.28
N LEU A 528 25.46 -31.79 -4.01
CA LEU A 528 24.52 -30.84 -3.41
C LEU A 528 24.90 -30.49 -1.96
N GLU A 529 25.40 -31.48 -1.18
CA GLU A 529 25.85 -31.26 0.19
C GLU A 529 26.95 -30.19 0.27
N ARG A 530 27.95 -30.31 -0.61
CA ARG A 530 29.07 -29.38 -0.65
C ARG A 530 28.60 -27.95 -0.96
N VAL A 531 27.71 -27.78 -1.92
CA VAL A 531 27.21 -26.45 -2.32
C VAL A 531 26.33 -25.84 -1.23
N GLN A 532 25.45 -26.65 -0.63
CA GLN A 532 24.60 -26.17 0.46
C GLN A 532 25.39 -25.81 1.72
N ARG A 533 26.45 -26.55 2.04
CA ARG A 533 27.33 -26.24 3.16
C ARG A 533 27.95 -24.86 3.00
N ASP A 534 28.44 -24.53 1.79
CA ASP A 534 29.02 -23.23 1.50
C ASP A 534 27.95 -22.11 1.63
N ASP A 535 26.75 -22.31 1.08
CA ASP A 535 25.63 -21.37 1.20
C ASP A 535 25.25 -21.12 2.68
N PHE A 536 25.14 -22.17 3.49
CA PHE A 536 24.81 -22.05 4.92
C PHE A 536 25.91 -21.34 5.71
N ALA A 537 27.19 -21.65 5.43
CA ALA A 537 28.31 -20.96 6.06
C ALA A 537 28.28 -19.45 5.80
N GLU A 538 27.99 -19.03 4.58
CA GLU A 538 27.86 -17.59 4.26
C GLU A 538 26.67 -16.93 4.94
N ILE A 539 25.55 -17.63 5.12
CA ILE A 539 24.38 -17.12 5.88
C ILE A 539 24.72 -16.99 7.36
N PHE A 540 25.40 -17.99 7.97
CA PHE A 540 25.82 -17.93 9.37
C PHE A 540 26.83 -16.80 9.62
N ASP A 541 27.81 -16.63 8.72
CA ASP A 541 28.76 -15.52 8.80
C ASP A 541 28.02 -14.16 8.68
N ALA A 542 27.04 -14.06 7.79
CA ALA A 542 26.23 -12.84 7.66
C ALA A 542 25.43 -12.53 8.93
N MET A 543 24.89 -13.54 9.62
CA MET A 543 24.02 -13.35 10.79
C MET A 543 24.78 -13.16 12.10
N GLY A 544 26.06 -13.55 12.16
CA GLY A 544 26.95 -13.21 13.27
C GLY A 544 26.45 -13.64 14.65
N GLY A 545 25.94 -14.86 14.80
CA GLY A 545 25.47 -15.44 16.06
C GLY A 545 23.99 -15.21 16.38
N ARG A 546 23.23 -14.61 15.47
CA ARG A 546 21.78 -14.55 15.60
C ARG A 546 21.13 -15.84 15.12
N PRO A 547 19.92 -16.20 15.62
CA PRO A 547 19.22 -17.41 15.20
C PRO A 547 19.02 -17.47 13.67
N VAL A 548 19.28 -18.66 13.10
CA VAL A 548 19.01 -18.97 11.69
C VAL A 548 18.18 -20.23 11.63
N THR A 549 16.88 -20.07 11.34
CA THR A 549 15.94 -21.17 11.16
C THR A 549 15.97 -21.65 9.72
N ILE A 550 16.52 -22.83 9.48
CA ILE A 550 16.62 -23.45 8.17
C ILE A 550 15.56 -24.54 8.06
N ARG A 551 14.62 -24.35 7.13
CA ARG A 551 13.60 -25.36 6.84
C ARG A 551 14.18 -26.43 5.91
N LEU A 552 14.08 -27.69 6.30
CA LEU A 552 14.40 -28.81 5.45
C LEU A 552 13.52 -28.78 4.19
N LEU A 553 14.01 -29.41 3.11
CA LEU A 553 13.35 -29.41 1.79
C LEU A 553 11.86 -29.72 1.91
N ASP A 554 11.03 -28.80 1.41
CA ASP A 554 9.57 -28.87 1.47
C ASP A 554 8.95 -28.48 0.12
N ARG A 555 9.35 -29.16 -0.94
CA ARG A 555 8.76 -29.01 -2.27
C ARG A 555 8.11 -30.32 -2.68
N ALA A 556 6.99 -30.28 -3.36
CA ALA A 556 6.43 -31.46 -3.98
C ALA A 556 7.44 -31.98 -5.03
N LEU A 557 7.82 -33.26 -4.92
CA LEU A 557 8.87 -33.82 -5.78
C LEU A 557 8.54 -33.74 -7.27
N GLN A 558 7.24 -33.78 -7.60
CA GLN A 558 6.75 -33.55 -8.95
C GLN A 558 7.25 -32.21 -9.55
N GLU A 559 7.36 -31.16 -8.72
CA GLU A 559 7.75 -29.81 -9.19
C GLU A 559 9.26 -29.71 -9.45
N LEU A 560 10.04 -30.67 -9.01
CA LEU A 560 11.48 -30.79 -9.28
C LEU A 560 11.79 -31.67 -10.52
N MET A 561 10.77 -32.35 -11.07
CA MET A 561 10.98 -33.22 -12.22
C MET A 561 11.26 -32.42 -13.50
N PRO A 562 12.01 -33.01 -14.45
CA PRO A 562 12.32 -32.34 -15.72
C PRO A 562 11.02 -32.10 -16.53
N ASP A 563 10.93 -30.90 -17.09
CA ASP A 563 9.73 -30.44 -17.81
C ASP A 563 9.78 -30.77 -19.32
N ASP A 564 10.95 -31.07 -19.88
CA ASP A 564 11.14 -31.28 -21.29
C ASP A 564 12.00 -32.52 -21.63
N GLU A 565 11.94 -32.94 -22.87
CA GLU A 565 12.62 -34.13 -23.41
C GLU A 565 14.15 -33.94 -23.47
N HIS A 566 14.65 -32.72 -23.59
CA HIS A 566 16.09 -32.43 -23.62
C HIS A 566 16.69 -32.65 -22.22
N ALA A 567 16.04 -32.09 -21.18
CA ALA A 567 16.43 -32.28 -19.79
C ALA A 567 16.42 -33.78 -19.42
N LEU A 568 15.37 -34.51 -19.82
CA LEU A 568 15.30 -35.96 -19.61
C LEU A 568 16.45 -36.75 -20.24
N ARG A 569 16.86 -36.40 -21.48
CA ARG A 569 18.02 -37.03 -22.14
C ARG A 569 19.32 -36.74 -21.40
N THR A 570 19.53 -35.50 -21.00
CA THR A 570 20.74 -35.09 -20.27
C THR A 570 20.87 -35.84 -18.94
N ILE A 571 19.73 -36.03 -18.24
CA ILE A 571 19.71 -36.80 -16.99
C ILE A 571 19.93 -38.28 -17.25
N ALA A 572 19.31 -38.85 -18.30
CA ALA A 572 19.48 -40.24 -18.68
C ALA A 572 20.96 -40.57 -18.99
N GLU A 573 21.62 -39.68 -19.77
CA GLU A 573 23.05 -39.78 -20.06
C GLU A 573 23.92 -39.73 -18.78
N ALA A 574 23.60 -38.86 -17.84
CA ALA A 574 24.34 -38.71 -16.59
C ALA A 574 24.17 -39.89 -15.66
N LEU A 575 23.07 -40.61 -15.76
CA LEU A 575 22.74 -41.78 -14.92
C LEU A 575 22.99 -43.11 -15.62
N ASP A 576 23.48 -43.11 -16.85
CA ASP A 576 23.67 -44.29 -17.72
C ASP A 576 22.38 -45.11 -17.88
N LEU A 577 21.26 -44.39 -18.13
CA LEU A 577 19.90 -44.93 -18.36
C LEU A 577 19.45 -44.72 -19.79
N GLU A 578 18.54 -45.58 -20.24
CA GLU A 578 17.75 -45.26 -21.47
C GLU A 578 16.74 -44.15 -21.14
N VAL A 579 16.45 -43.29 -22.14
CA VAL A 579 15.53 -42.15 -21.94
C VAL A 579 14.14 -42.58 -21.48
N ASP A 580 13.67 -43.74 -21.93
CA ASP A 580 12.38 -44.29 -21.49
C ASP A 580 12.40 -44.74 -20.02
N GLU A 581 13.53 -45.23 -19.53
CA GLU A 581 13.71 -45.60 -18.12
C GLU A 581 13.71 -44.34 -17.23
N ALA A 582 14.42 -43.29 -17.64
CA ALA A 582 14.40 -42.00 -16.96
C ALA A 582 13.00 -41.38 -16.93
N ARG A 583 12.25 -41.49 -18.06
CA ARG A 583 10.85 -41.03 -18.13
C ARG A 583 9.92 -41.82 -17.19
N GLU A 584 10.10 -43.14 -17.13
CA GLU A 584 9.34 -43.99 -16.21
C GLU A 584 9.67 -43.63 -14.76
N ALA A 585 10.94 -43.42 -14.41
CA ALA A 585 11.35 -43.01 -13.08
C ALA A 585 10.74 -41.64 -12.70
N ALA A 586 10.78 -40.63 -13.59
CA ALA A 586 10.16 -39.33 -13.37
C ALA A 586 8.64 -39.42 -13.21
N SER A 587 7.98 -40.34 -13.95
CA SER A 587 6.53 -40.54 -13.87
C SER A 587 6.04 -41.04 -12.50
N ARG A 588 6.91 -41.69 -11.72
CA ARG A 588 6.61 -42.18 -10.35
C ARG A 588 6.38 -41.03 -9.36
N TYR A 589 6.88 -39.83 -9.67
CA TYR A 589 6.70 -38.63 -8.86
C TYR A 589 5.47 -37.80 -9.23
N ARG A 590 4.69 -38.24 -10.26
CA ARG A 590 3.43 -37.56 -10.61
C ARG A 590 2.39 -37.79 -9.54
N GLU A 591 1.80 -36.71 -9.05
CA GLU A 591 0.83 -36.71 -7.96
C GLU A 591 -0.49 -36.06 -8.39
N ALA A 592 -1.62 -36.60 -7.90
CA ALA A 592 -2.93 -36.01 -8.15
C ALA A 592 -3.15 -34.71 -7.36
N ASN A 593 -2.51 -34.58 -6.19
CA ASN A 593 -2.57 -33.41 -5.34
C ASN A 593 -1.20 -33.17 -4.67
N PRO A 594 -0.29 -32.47 -5.35
CA PRO A 594 1.08 -32.26 -4.84
C PRO A 594 1.15 -31.53 -3.49
N ALA A 595 0.19 -30.63 -3.19
CA ALA A 595 0.14 -29.90 -1.95
C ALA A 595 0.04 -30.83 -0.70
N PHE A 596 -0.62 -31.98 -0.84
CA PHE A 596 -0.80 -32.98 0.20
C PHE A 596 -0.01 -34.28 -0.06
N GLY A 597 0.88 -34.26 -1.04
CA GLY A 597 1.58 -35.42 -1.54
C GLY A 597 2.91 -35.74 -0.83
N HIS A 598 3.86 -36.20 -1.62
CA HIS A 598 5.19 -36.64 -1.22
C HIS A 598 6.15 -35.44 -1.12
N ARG A 599 6.01 -34.66 -0.05
CA ARG A 599 6.81 -33.48 0.24
C ARG A 599 7.19 -33.42 1.73
N GLY A 600 8.10 -32.51 2.09
CA GLY A 600 8.52 -32.25 3.46
C GLY A 600 9.10 -33.51 4.14
N VAL A 601 8.77 -33.71 5.41
CA VAL A 601 9.29 -34.85 6.20
C VAL A 601 9.02 -36.21 5.54
N ARG A 602 7.92 -36.35 4.78
CA ARG A 602 7.59 -37.60 4.08
C ARG A 602 8.65 -37.94 3.04
N ALA A 603 9.04 -36.98 2.20
CA ALA A 603 10.13 -37.15 1.23
C ALA A 603 11.47 -37.35 1.92
N GLY A 604 11.77 -36.56 2.96
CA GLY A 604 13.00 -36.63 3.69
C GLY A 604 13.27 -37.99 4.39
N LEU A 605 12.20 -38.68 4.84
CA LEU A 605 12.33 -39.98 5.49
C LEU A 605 12.27 -41.18 4.54
N THR A 606 11.65 -40.99 3.35
CA THR A 606 11.46 -42.11 2.41
C THR A 606 12.44 -42.12 1.26
N ILE A 607 13.12 -41.02 0.97
CA ILE A 607 14.20 -40.95 -0.01
C ILE A 607 15.54 -41.08 0.74
N PRO A 608 16.28 -42.17 0.50
CA PRO A 608 17.52 -42.41 1.22
C PRO A 608 18.55 -41.28 1.05
N GLY A 609 19.05 -40.74 2.15
CA GLY A 609 20.12 -39.77 2.17
C GLY A 609 19.67 -38.31 1.95
N LEU A 610 18.41 -38.04 1.57
CA LEU A 610 17.95 -36.67 1.22
C LEU A 610 18.09 -35.69 2.39
N TYR A 611 17.51 -36.02 3.55
CA TYR A 611 17.63 -35.15 4.74
C TYR A 611 19.00 -35.34 5.43
N ASP A 612 19.63 -36.52 5.34
CA ASP A 612 20.99 -36.72 5.87
C ASP A 612 21.97 -35.73 5.22
N MET A 613 21.89 -35.54 3.90
CA MET A 613 22.70 -34.60 3.12
C MET A 613 22.50 -33.17 3.65
N GLN A 614 21.25 -32.68 3.75
CA GLN A 614 20.97 -31.33 4.22
C GLN A 614 21.43 -31.10 5.66
N LEU A 615 21.14 -32.06 6.56
CA LEU A 615 21.54 -31.97 7.95
C LEU A 615 23.06 -31.96 8.11
N ARG A 616 23.77 -32.79 7.32
CA ARG A 616 25.25 -32.84 7.32
C ARG A 616 25.81 -31.48 6.86
N ALA A 617 25.31 -30.96 5.76
CA ALA A 617 25.72 -29.64 5.23
C ALA A 617 25.50 -28.50 6.27
N MET A 618 24.36 -28.50 7.00
CA MET A 618 24.06 -27.50 8.05
C MET A 618 25.02 -27.63 9.24
N LEU A 619 25.24 -28.86 9.72
CA LEU A 619 26.09 -29.14 10.89
C LEU A 619 27.57 -28.83 10.59
N GLU A 620 28.07 -29.23 9.42
CA GLU A 620 29.44 -28.94 8.99
C GLU A 620 29.66 -27.42 8.80
N ALA A 621 28.75 -26.71 8.14
CA ALA A 621 28.80 -25.25 8.00
C ALA A 621 28.84 -24.53 9.35
N ALA A 622 27.95 -24.95 10.28
CA ALA A 622 27.93 -24.39 11.64
C ALA A 622 29.24 -24.65 12.41
N HIS A 623 29.78 -25.85 12.28
CA HIS A 623 31.07 -26.20 12.90
C HIS A 623 32.23 -25.41 12.31
N GLU A 624 32.32 -25.28 10.98
CA GLU A 624 33.34 -24.49 10.29
C GLU A 624 33.32 -23.03 10.71
N CYS A 625 32.14 -22.41 10.76
CA CYS A 625 31.96 -21.01 11.21
C CYS A 625 32.39 -20.86 12.68
N ALA A 626 31.96 -21.78 13.56
CA ALA A 626 32.35 -21.77 14.96
C ALA A 626 33.87 -21.99 15.17
N ALA A 627 34.50 -22.81 14.33
CA ALA A 627 35.97 -22.97 14.33
C ALA A 627 36.72 -21.69 13.94
N ARG A 628 36.09 -20.82 13.12
CA ARG A 628 36.61 -19.48 12.76
C ARG A 628 36.22 -18.39 13.80
N ASN A 629 35.65 -18.78 14.95
CA ASN A 629 35.13 -17.92 16.01
C ASN A 629 33.90 -17.07 15.58
N THR A 630 33.17 -17.44 14.56
CA THR A 630 31.85 -16.89 14.27
C THR A 630 30.82 -17.67 15.11
N PRO A 631 30.10 -17.05 16.06
CA PRO A 631 29.03 -17.72 16.78
C PRO A 631 27.93 -18.17 15.83
N VAL A 632 27.30 -19.32 16.07
CA VAL A 632 26.19 -19.85 15.27
C VAL A 632 25.08 -20.36 16.19
N GLU A 633 23.86 -19.88 15.95
CA GLU A 633 22.61 -20.44 16.47
C GLU A 633 21.84 -21.05 15.29
N LEU A 634 22.05 -22.36 15.09
CA LEU A 634 21.33 -23.12 14.07
C LEU A 634 19.99 -23.61 14.62
N GLU A 635 18.92 -23.37 13.88
CA GLU A 635 17.59 -23.90 14.13
C GLU A 635 17.13 -24.71 12.91
N VAL A 636 17.06 -26.05 13.09
CA VAL A 636 16.57 -26.98 12.05
C VAL A 636 15.05 -27.06 12.14
N LEU A 637 14.33 -26.66 11.07
CA LEU A 637 12.87 -26.67 11.03
C LEU A 637 12.34 -27.80 10.14
N VAL A 638 11.57 -28.70 10.72
CA VAL A 638 11.00 -29.89 10.06
C VAL A 638 9.58 -29.56 9.54
N PRO A 639 9.36 -29.55 8.22
CA PRO A 639 8.04 -29.24 7.64
C PRO A 639 7.12 -30.47 7.55
N MET A 640 5.80 -30.25 7.42
CA MET A 640 4.75 -31.23 7.11
C MET A 640 4.61 -32.37 8.13
N VAL A 641 5.02 -32.18 9.38
CA VAL A 641 4.97 -33.21 10.43
C VAL A 641 3.52 -33.53 10.79
N ALA A 642 3.18 -34.83 10.73
CA ALA A 642 1.85 -35.34 11.08
C ALA A 642 1.89 -36.36 12.23
N PHE A 643 3.07 -36.93 12.56
CA PHE A 643 3.25 -37.96 13.59
C PHE A 643 4.50 -37.68 14.45
N ALA A 644 4.43 -37.84 15.75
CA ALA A 644 5.57 -37.63 16.66
C ALA A 644 6.74 -38.55 16.31
N SER A 645 6.49 -39.76 15.81
CA SER A 645 7.51 -40.70 15.36
C SER A 645 8.41 -40.20 14.22
N GLU A 646 7.90 -39.28 13.39
CA GLU A 646 8.69 -38.62 12.33
C GLU A 646 9.82 -37.78 12.97
N LEU A 647 9.49 -37.00 14.01
CA LEU A 647 10.46 -36.18 14.75
C LEU A 647 11.46 -37.06 15.54
N VAL A 648 10.99 -38.16 16.14
CA VAL A 648 11.89 -39.12 16.82
C VAL A 648 12.94 -39.67 15.84
N THR A 649 12.50 -40.07 14.65
CA THR A 649 13.40 -40.57 13.61
C THR A 649 14.41 -39.53 13.18
N LEU A 650 13.94 -38.29 12.94
CA LEU A 650 14.82 -37.18 12.54
C LEU A 650 15.83 -36.81 13.64
N ARG A 651 15.39 -36.76 14.91
CA ARG A 651 16.28 -36.48 16.04
C ARG A 651 17.40 -37.51 16.17
N ASN A 652 17.06 -38.79 16.03
CA ASN A 652 18.06 -39.83 15.98
C ASN A 652 19.05 -39.68 14.83
N THR A 653 18.58 -39.21 13.65
CA THR A 653 19.44 -38.89 12.51
C THR A 653 20.40 -37.73 12.83
N VAL A 654 19.89 -36.63 13.39
CA VAL A 654 20.73 -35.48 13.81
C VAL A 654 21.78 -35.93 14.84
N ASP A 655 21.37 -36.67 15.86
CA ASP A 655 22.29 -37.16 16.92
C ASP A 655 23.36 -38.07 16.33
N ARG A 656 23.01 -38.96 15.39
CA ARG A 656 23.97 -39.84 14.69
C ARG A 656 24.97 -38.98 13.86
N LEU A 657 24.47 -38.04 13.05
CA LEU A 657 25.32 -37.19 12.21
C LEU A 657 26.25 -36.28 13.06
N ARG A 658 25.79 -35.80 14.21
CA ARG A 658 26.62 -35.06 15.16
C ARG A 658 27.72 -35.92 15.74
N ALA A 659 27.42 -37.18 16.13
CA ALA A 659 28.40 -38.11 16.63
C ALA A 659 29.44 -38.50 15.58
N GLU A 660 29.04 -38.65 14.30
CA GLU A 660 29.93 -38.92 13.19
C GLU A 660 30.86 -37.74 12.87
N ALA A 661 30.31 -36.52 12.83
CA ALA A 661 31.05 -35.32 12.41
C ALA A 661 31.97 -34.76 13.52
N PHE A 662 31.60 -34.93 14.82
CA PHE A 662 32.24 -34.20 15.93
C PHE A 662 32.78 -35.15 17.03
N SER A 663 33.03 -36.41 16.74
CA SER A 663 33.49 -37.43 17.70
C SER A 663 34.72 -37.02 18.54
N ASP A 664 35.62 -36.18 17.99
CA ASP A 664 36.86 -35.73 18.58
C ASP A 664 36.92 -34.22 18.95
N SER A 665 35.83 -33.45 18.76
CA SER A 665 35.80 -32.00 19.03
C SER A 665 34.59 -31.59 19.86
N ALA A 666 34.79 -30.68 20.83
CA ALA A 666 33.68 -30.07 21.55
C ALA A 666 32.84 -29.22 20.58
N GLU A 667 31.54 -29.43 20.58
CA GLU A 667 30.58 -28.64 19.81
C GLU A 667 30.63 -27.18 20.31
N ARG A 668 30.81 -26.27 19.38
CA ARG A 668 31.02 -24.84 19.68
C ARG A 668 29.85 -23.95 19.19
N PHE A 669 28.74 -24.54 18.79
CA PHE A 669 27.57 -23.86 18.30
C PHE A 669 26.30 -24.41 18.95
N THR A 670 25.21 -23.62 18.90
CA THR A 670 23.90 -24.07 19.35
C THR A 670 23.12 -24.67 18.19
N CYS A 671 22.54 -25.85 18.39
CA CYS A 671 21.65 -26.49 17.42
C CYS A 671 20.33 -26.84 18.11
N ARG A 672 19.23 -26.23 17.63
CA ARG A 672 17.86 -26.54 18.08
C ARG A 672 17.11 -27.23 16.95
N ILE A 673 16.20 -28.10 17.31
CA ILE A 673 15.31 -28.79 16.37
C ILE A 673 13.89 -28.29 16.64
N GLY A 674 13.20 -27.82 15.60
CA GLY A 674 11.82 -27.41 15.68
C GLY A 674 10.94 -28.08 14.63
N THR A 675 9.65 -27.94 14.76
CA THR A 675 8.70 -28.45 13.77
C THR A 675 7.80 -27.33 13.28
N MET A 676 7.44 -27.39 12.00
CA MET A 676 6.42 -26.51 11.44
C MET A 676 5.03 -27.06 11.78
N ILE A 677 4.25 -26.26 12.48
CA ILE A 677 2.84 -26.54 12.77
C ILE A 677 2.00 -25.94 11.64
N GLU A 678 1.68 -26.75 10.67
CA GLU A 678 1.01 -26.32 9.43
C GLU A 678 -0.11 -27.27 8.98
N LEU A 679 -0.33 -28.34 9.77
CA LEU A 679 -1.43 -29.26 9.58
C LEU A 679 -2.37 -29.23 10.79
N PRO A 680 -3.70 -29.29 10.62
CA PRO A 680 -4.64 -29.37 11.74
C PRO A 680 -4.33 -30.53 12.70
N ARG A 681 -3.87 -31.68 12.16
CA ARG A 681 -3.44 -32.80 12.97
C ARG A 681 -2.26 -32.44 13.91
N ALA A 682 -1.27 -31.70 13.40
CA ALA A 682 -0.14 -31.24 14.21
C ALA A 682 -0.62 -30.38 15.40
N CYS A 683 -1.60 -29.50 15.19
CA CYS A 683 -2.22 -28.73 16.28
C CYS A 683 -2.88 -29.63 17.34
N LEU A 684 -3.53 -30.73 16.89
CA LEU A 684 -4.22 -31.66 17.80
C LEU A 684 -3.24 -32.48 18.67
N ILE A 685 -2.07 -32.82 18.14
CA ILE A 685 -1.04 -33.61 18.84
C ILE A 685 0.14 -32.76 19.30
N ALA A 686 -0.01 -31.44 19.41
CA ALA A 686 1.10 -30.52 19.71
C ALA A 686 1.82 -30.82 21.01
N GLY A 687 1.14 -31.40 22.04
CA GLY A 687 1.78 -31.86 23.27
C GLY A 687 2.76 -32.99 23.01
N GLU A 688 2.39 -34.00 22.20
CA GLU A 688 3.26 -35.13 21.84
C GLU A 688 4.47 -34.65 21.00
N LEU A 689 4.26 -33.70 20.08
CA LEU A 689 5.32 -33.11 19.26
C LEU A 689 6.32 -32.31 20.10
N ALA A 690 5.85 -31.56 21.10
CA ALA A 690 6.66 -30.71 21.96
C ALA A 690 7.69 -31.48 22.76
N GLU A 691 7.45 -32.78 23.09
CA GLU A 691 8.41 -33.61 23.79
C GLU A 691 9.69 -33.90 22.98
N HIS A 692 9.66 -33.64 21.67
CA HIS A 692 10.74 -33.99 20.74
C HIS A 692 11.38 -32.77 20.05
N VAL A 693 10.93 -31.55 20.32
CA VAL A 693 11.44 -30.33 19.66
C VAL A 693 11.67 -29.18 20.65
N ASP A 694 12.49 -28.22 20.25
CA ASP A 694 12.83 -27.06 21.06
C ASP A 694 11.93 -25.85 20.75
N PHE A 695 11.32 -25.83 19.56
CA PHE A 695 10.41 -24.73 19.14
C PHE A 695 9.34 -25.17 18.13
N PHE A 696 8.25 -24.40 18.07
CA PHE A 696 7.22 -24.47 17.05
C PHE A 696 7.29 -23.23 16.15
N SER A 697 7.27 -23.45 14.83
CA SER A 697 7.02 -22.39 13.84
C SER A 697 5.69 -22.68 13.15
N PHE A 698 4.71 -21.81 13.31
CA PHE A 698 3.43 -21.96 12.59
C PHE A 698 3.60 -21.60 11.14
N GLY A 699 3.33 -22.55 10.23
CA GLY A 699 3.29 -22.32 8.78
C GLY A 699 1.95 -21.73 8.37
N GLY A 700 1.81 -20.40 8.47
CA GLY A 700 0.54 -19.69 8.32
C GLY A 700 -0.19 -20.00 7.02
N ASN A 701 0.53 -20.12 5.90
CA ASN A 701 -0.05 -20.39 4.59
C ASN A 701 -0.67 -21.79 4.48
N ASP A 702 0.13 -22.82 4.81
CA ASP A 702 -0.31 -24.23 4.71
C ASP A 702 -1.37 -24.55 5.77
N LEU A 703 -1.26 -24.01 6.99
CA LEU A 703 -2.28 -24.17 8.01
C LEU A 703 -3.61 -23.52 7.57
N THR A 704 -3.58 -22.32 7.01
CA THR A 704 -4.78 -21.67 6.47
C THR A 704 -5.40 -22.48 5.33
N GLN A 705 -4.58 -22.93 4.38
CA GLN A 705 -5.01 -23.77 3.26
C GLN A 705 -5.72 -25.03 3.74
N THR A 706 -5.14 -25.72 4.72
CA THR A 706 -5.66 -27.00 5.23
C THR A 706 -6.91 -26.84 6.08
N VAL A 707 -6.99 -25.76 6.88
CA VAL A 707 -8.16 -25.45 7.71
C VAL A 707 -9.36 -25.02 6.88
N LEU A 708 -9.14 -24.16 5.87
CA LEU A 708 -10.21 -23.69 4.99
C LEU A 708 -10.57 -24.73 3.91
N GLY A 709 -9.70 -25.68 3.60
CA GLY A 709 -9.86 -26.59 2.46
C GLY A 709 -9.78 -25.84 1.11
N VAL A 710 -8.95 -24.81 1.04
CA VAL A 710 -8.79 -23.95 -0.14
C VAL A 710 -7.34 -23.98 -0.59
N SER A 711 -7.08 -24.33 -1.85
CA SER A 711 -5.76 -24.22 -2.46
C SER A 711 -5.35 -22.74 -2.55
N ARG A 712 -4.14 -22.43 -2.08
CA ARG A 712 -3.57 -21.08 -2.15
C ARG A 712 -3.41 -20.63 -3.61
N GLU A 713 -3.01 -21.53 -4.49
CA GLU A 713 -2.81 -21.26 -5.91
C GLU A 713 -4.14 -20.97 -6.64
N ASP A 714 -5.24 -21.59 -6.20
CA ASP A 714 -6.57 -21.40 -6.80
C ASP A 714 -7.37 -20.26 -6.14
N ALA A 715 -7.05 -19.92 -4.91
CA ALA A 715 -7.73 -18.89 -4.12
C ALA A 715 -7.89 -17.55 -4.87
N PRO A 716 -6.88 -17.02 -5.61
CA PRO A 716 -7.00 -15.77 -6.36
C PRO A 716 -8.11 -15.75 -7.39
N ARG A 717 -8.61 -16.93 -7.83
CA ARG A 717 -9.69 -17.01 -8.82
C ARG A 717 -11.07 -16.70 -8.27
N PHE A 718 -11.31 -16.85 -6.97
CA PHE A 718 -12.65 -16.70 -6.36
C PHE A 718 -12.68 -15.89 -5.07
N LEU A 719 -11.62 -15.85 -4.25
CA LEU A 719 -11.60 -15.06 -2.99
C LEU A 719 -11.83 -13.56 -3.20
N PRO A 720 -11.32 -12.92 -4.29
CA PRO A 720 -11.67 -11.54 -4.58
C PRO A 720 -13.18 -11.31 -4.73
N GLY A 721 -13.90 -12.22 -5.39
CA GLY A 721 -15.36 -12.19 -5.49
C GLY A 721 -16.04 -12.29 -4.12
N TYR A 722 -15.58 -13.23 -3.28
CA TYR A 722 -16.10 -13.39 -1.91
C TYR A 722 -15.92 -12.12 -1.07
N ARG A 723 -14.76 -11.44 -1.20
CA ARG A 723 -14.45 -10.24 -0.45
C ARG A 723 -15.10 -8.99 -1.05
N ASN A 724 -14.92 -8.77 -2.35
CA ASN A 724 -15.21 -7.48 -2.98
C ASN A 724 -16.66 -7.37 -3.48
N GLU A 725 -17.24 -8.48 -3.94
CA GLU A 725 -18.58 -8.51 -4.55
C GLU A 725 -19.63 -8.96 -3.55
N LEU A 726 -19.37 -10.07 -2.86
CA LEU A 726 -20.33 -10.71 -1.96
C LEU A 726 -20.22 -10.26 -0.50
N GLY A 727 -19.09 -9.64 -0.10
CA GLY A 727 -18.86 -9.20 1.27
C GLY A 727 -18.82 -10.33 2.32
N LEU A 728 -18.48 -11.56 1.89
CA LEU A 728 -18.43 -12.74 2.77
C LEU A 728 -17.16 -12.79 3.62
N LEU A 729 -16.09 -12.14 3.17
CA LEU A 729 -14.80 -12.08 3.86
C LEU A 729 -14.42 -10.62 4.12
N ALA A 730 -13.99 -10.32 5.34
CA ALA A 730 -13.47 -9.00 5.70
C ALA A 730 -12.05 -8.77 5.16
N ALA A 731 -11.23 -9.82 5.11
CA ALA A 731 -9.84 -9.78 4.65
C ALA A 731 -9.49 -11.08 3.90
N ASP A 732 -8.38 -11.08 3.18
CA ASP A 732 -7.82 -12.28 2.58
C ASP A 732 -7.18 -13.14 3.67
N PRO A 733 -7.63 -14.39 3.87
CA PRO A 733 -7.12 -15.26 4.94
C PRO A 733 -5.66 -15.71 4.74
N PHE A 734 -5.11 -15.58 3.53
CA PHE A 734 -3.70 -15.88 3.27
C PHE A 734 -2.77 -14.70 3.62
N THR A 735 -3.27 -13.48 3.66
CA THR A 735 -2.50 -12.30 4.08
C THR A 735 -2.79 -11.86 5.52
N THR A 736 -3.95 -12.18 6.04
CA THR A 736 -4.36 -11.83 7.41
C THR A 736 -4.82 -13.10 8.12
N LEU A 737 -4.28 -13.35 9.30
CA LEU A 737 -4.59 -14.56 10.08
C LEU A 737 -6.09 -14.69 10.35
N ASP A 738 -6.68 -15.76 9.83
CA ASP A 738 -8.08 -16.08 10.07
C ASP A 738 -8.31 -16.41 11.57
N PRO A 739 -9.37 -15.91 12.22
CA PRO A 739 -9.64 -16.14 13.64
C PRO A 739 -9.74 -17.63 14.01
N ARG A 740 -10.24 -18.49 13.11
CA ARG A 740 -10.37 -19.93 13.37
C ARG A 740 -9.04 -20.68 13.25
N VAL A 741 -8.17 -20.22 12.35
CA VAL A 741 -6.78 -20.65 12.31
C VAL A 741 -6.07 -20.25 13.61
N GLY A 742 -6.30 -19.01 14.10
CA GLY A 742 -5.81 -18.53 15.38
C GLY A 742 -6.27 -19.37 16.58
N GLU A 743 -7.50 -19.88 16.58
CA GLU A 743 -7.98 -20.82 17.62
C GLU A 743 -7.20 -22.14 17.65
N LEU A 744 -6.88 -22.69 16.47
CA LEU A 744 -6.04 -23.88 16.36
C LEU A 744 -4.61 -23.62 16.83
N MET A 745 -4.05 -22.47 16.47
CA MET A 745 -2.73 -22.06 16.96
C MET A 745 -2.72 -21.95 18.48
N LYS A 746 -3.73 -21.31 19.07
CA LYS A 746 -3.90 -21.21 20.53
C LYS A 746 -3.88 -22.58 21.19
N MET A 747 -4.67 -23.51 20.67
CA MET A 747 -4.73 -24.88 21.20
C MET A 747 -3.36 -25.58 21.12
N ALA A 748 -2.63 -25.41 20.00
CA ALA A 748 -1.30 -25.99 19.86
C ALA A 748 -0.29 -25.38 20.83
N ILE A 749 -0.33 -24.06 21.03
CA ILE A 749 0.53 -23.34 21.99
C ILE A 749 0.26 -23.84 23.42
N GLU A 750 -1.00 -23.92 23.82
CA GLU A 750 -1.40 -24.36 25.17
C GLU A 750 -0.95 -25.80 25.43
N ARG A 751 -1.18 -26.72 24.48
CA ARG A 751 -0.76 -28.14 24.60
C ARG A 751 0.76 -28.29 24.59
N GLY A 752 1.44 -27.56 23.69
CA GLY A 752 2.89 -27.60 23.57
C GLY A 752 3.59 -27.07 24.83
N LYS A 753 3.18 -25.87 25.32
CA LYS A 753 3.74 -25.27 26.53
C LYS A 753 3.36 -26.05 27.81
N ALA A 754 2.27 -26.79 27.82
CA ALA A 754 1.93 -27.70 28.93
C ALA A 754 2.85 -28.90 28.99
N ALA A 755 3.27 -29.46 27.84
CA ALA A 755 4.24 -30.56 27.78
C ALA A 755 5.69 -30.05 28.01
N GLN A 756 6.01 -28.86 27.44
CA GLN A 756 7.34 -28.25 27.53
C GLN A 756 7.22 -26.76 27.84
N PRO A 757 7.32 -26.34 29.10
CA PRO A 757 7.18 -24.92 29.50
C PRO A 757 8.15 -23.95 28.84
N GLY A 758 9.32 -24.41 28.39
CA GLY A 758 10.32 -23.61 27.67
C GLY A 758 10.18 -23.56 26.16
N LEU A 759 9.09 -24.13 25.62
CA LEU A 759 8.84 -24.18 24.17
C LEU A 759 8.73 -22.75 23.56
N ILE A 760 9.58 -22.47 22.58
CA ILE A 760 9.55 -21.23 21.81
C ILE A 760 8.50 -21.39 20.71
N THR A 761 7.73 -20.33 20.45
CA THR A 761 6.65 -20.35 19.46
C THR A 761 6.72 -19.14 18.54
N GLY A 762 6.57 -19.34 17.23
CA GLY A 762 6.58 -18.27 16.25
C GLY A 762 5.67 -18.51 15.04
N LEU A 763 5.44 -17.49 14.23
CA LEU A 763 4.70 -17.54 12.98
C LEU A 763 5.60 -17.16 11.80
N CYS A 764 5.54 -17.91 10.72
CA CYS A 764 6.16 -17.57 9.44
C CYS A 764 5.15 -17.60 8.28
N GLY A 765 5.57 -17.09 7.13
CA GLY A 765 4.74 -16.94 5.94
C GLY A 765 4.20 -15.52 5.78
N ASP A 766 3.38 -15.30 4.75
CA ASP A 766 2.90 -13.97 4.33
C ASP A 766 2.16 -13.21 5.46
N GLN A 767 1.54 -13.95 6.36
CA GLN A 767 0.85 -13.40 7.54
C GLN A 767 1.81 -12.80 8.57
N GLY A 768 3.09 -13.23 8.60
CA GLY A 768 4.10 -12.76 9.55
C GLY A 768 4.46 -11.27 9.40
N GLY A 769 4.18 -10.66 8.25
CA GLY A 769 4.34 -9.23 8.00
C GLY A 769 3.07 -8.40 8.15
N SER A 770 1.90 -9.04 8.33
CA SER A 770 0.61 -8.35 8.43
C SER A 770 0.39 -7.77 9.83
N PRO A 771 0.16 -6.46 10.01
CA PRO A 771 -0.07 -5.85 11.32
C PRO A 771 -1.20 -6.49 12.12
N ALA A 772 -2.32 -6.82 11.47
CA ALA A 772 -3.45 -7.48 12.12
C ALA A 772 -3.11 -8.90 12.60
N SER A 773 -2.29 -9.63 11.82
CA SER A 773 -1.80 -10.95 12.22
C SER A 773 -0.80 -10.86 13.37
N ILE A 774 0.08 -9.87 13.35
CA ILE A 774 1.06 -9.60 14.42
C ILE A 774 0.35 -9.27 15.73
N GLU A 775 -0.70 -8.44 15.69
CA GLU A 775 -1.55 -8.17 16.86
C GLU A 775 -2.21 -9.46 17.40
N ALA A 776 -2.71 -10.32 16.51
CA ALA A 776 -3.25 -11.61 16.92
C ALA A 776 -2.17 -12.51 17.54
N CYS A 777 -0.95 -12.54 16.98
CA CYS A 777 0.20 -13.29 17.51
C CYS A 777 0.61 -12.79 18.90
N GLU A 778 0.62 -11.48 19.14
CA GLU A 778 0.90 -10.92 20.47
C GLU A 778 -0.14 -11.38 21.50
N ARG A 779 -1.44 -11.34 21.13
CA ARG A 779 -2.52 -11.85 22.01
C ARG A 779 -2.43 -13.35 22.27
N LEU A 780 -1.94 -14.13 21.31
CA LEU A 780 -1.68 -15.58 21.47
C LEU A 780 -0.42 -15.89 22.28
N GLY A 781 0.42 -14.88 22.55
CA GLY A 781 1.65 -15.04 23.32
C GLY A 781 2.79 -15.74 22.56
N LEU A 782 2.87 -15.52 21.22
CA LEU A 782 4.01 -15.98 20.42
C LEU A 782 5.28 -15.25 20.83
N ASP A 783 6.42 -15.90 20.63
CA ASP A 783 7.74 -15.38 20.99
C ASP A 783 8.37 -14.61 19.82
N PHE A 784 8.05 -14.98 18.56
CA PHE A 784 8.53 -14.28 17.36
C PHE A 784 7.54 -14.34 16.19
N VAL A 785 7.72 -13.44 15.24
CA VAL A 785 7.17 -13.52 13.88
C VAL A 785 8.29 -13.42 12.86
N SER A 786 8.14 -14.09 11.72
CA SER A 786 9.06 -13.99 10.58
C SER A 786 8.35 -13.30 9.42
N ALA A 787 8.93 -12.19 8.94
CA ALA A 787 8.35 -11.35 7.90
C ALA A 787 9.24 -11.27 6.66
N PRO A 788 8.64 -11.06 5.47
CA PRO A 788 9.39 -10.70 4.27
C PRO A 788 10.24 -9.44 4.49
N LEU A 789 11.38 -9.32 3.79
CA LEU A 789 12.33 -8.21 3.97
C LEU A 789 11.70 -6.82 3.87
N SER A 790 10.84 -6.60 2.86
CA SER A 790 10.16 -5.32 2.66
C SER A 790 9.21 -4.93 3.79
N GLN A 791 8.72 -5.90 4.55
CA GLN A 791 7.74 -5.70 5.62
C GLN A 791 8.37 -5.61 7.01
N LEU A 792 9.68 -5.83 7.16
CA LEU A 792 10.36 -5.82 8.47
C LEU A 792 10.14 -4.55 9.29
N PRO A 793 10.31 -3.33 8.75
CA PRO A 793 10.05 -2.12 9.54
C PRO A 793 8.59 -2.04 10.01
N GLY A 794 7.65 -2.41 9.12
CA GLY A 794 6.23 -2.48 9.45
C GLY A 794 5.92 -3.51 10.53
N ALA A 795 6.52 -4.70 10.46
CA ALA A 795 6.36 -5.76 11.45
C ALA A 795 6.88 -5.36 12.84
N ARG A 796 8.05 -4.68 12.89
CA ARG A 796 8.62 -4.15 14.15
C ARG A 796 7.70 -3.11 14.79
N LEU A 797 7.19 -2.17 13.97
CA LEU A 797 6.22 -1.18 14.45
C LEU A 797 4.91 -1.84 14.91
N ALA A 798 4.36 -2.76 14.12
CA ALA A 798 3.13 -3.47 14.47
C ALA A 798 3.25 -4.27 15.78
N ALA A 799 4.40 -4.91 16.02
CA ALA A 799 4.69 -5.62 17.28
C ALA A 799 4.70 -4.67 18.49
N ALA A 800 5.25 -3.45 18.33
CA ALA A 800 5.20 -2.43 19.36
C ALA A 800 3.77 -1.90 19.58
N GLN A 801 3.05 -1.60 18.50
CA GLN A 801 1.65 -1.15 18.58
C GLN A 801 0.76 -2.18 19.27
N ALA A 802 0.92 -3.46 18.93
CA ALA A 802 0.17 -4.56 19.57
C ALA A 802 0.43 -4.68 21.08
N ARG A 803 1.59 -4.21 21.55
CA ARG A 803 1.92 -4.19 22.98
C ARG A 803 1.35 -2.98 23.71
N ILE A 804 1.13 -1.86 23.00
CA ILE A 804 0.56 -0.63 23.56
C ILE A 804 -0.98 -0.77 23.72
N HIS A 805 -1.64 -1.49 22.80
CA HIS A 805 -3.08 -1.79 22.87
C HIS A 805 -3.37 -2.87 23.92
#